data_2f4f4be1f0d2e073a8446aa94026d4fe
#
_entry.id   2f4f4be1f0d2e073a8446aa94026d4fe
#
_cell.length_a   1.000
_cell.length_b   1.000
_cell.length_c   1.000
_cell.angle_alpha   90.00
_cell.angle_beta   90.00
_cell.angle_gamma   90.00
#
_symmetry.space_group_name_H-M   'P 1'
#
loop_
_entity.id
_entity.type
_entity.pdbx_description
1 polymer ?
#
loop_
_entity_poly.entity_id
_entity_poly.type
_entity_poly.pdbx_seq_one_letter_code
_entity_poly.pdbx_strand_id
1 'polypeptide(L)'
;MRCYDSEPDQIVARTSRRDKWVGVHIDPHHDHQTGFLFLVGASGWQYDAISYDDDNEDDTWNGVWESGATVDAQGWSAEYRIPFHVLRFAQKDAYTWGINVQRSILRKEERLHWILNPKGQSGWVSRYGHIEGIRDVAPARALEVLPFTVGRSTFGEDNADKLFGTAGLDLRYGITPNISLNAAVNPNFGQVEADPAVLNLSVFETFFDERRPFFVEGNTLFRSPNPDIAGIDGPAQFFYSRRIGRRPGRFDLPDGYEDVNRPDATTILTASKLSGKTAKGTSFGVLQALTSAEDARIEDEETGQRRNFRVEPTTHYFAGRLQQTVHTNSSLGATLTAVNGQDFGGAYTGSIDGTLKWKENAYRIFTRLAASSAKGDDGRRGGYEVVTYFSKFSGNLGGQIYYEIQQPWKLARRSGFNLNAWSQWNNDSEKLSRGINFNSWHYLHNYWGFNFGINRDLEAEDDLETRGGPVMISPAGFSYWSNMNTDSRKVVSFWSGYSGDWQADALGHRRSFNLGAKFRPASNIEFSLSPSFTTQNRFAQWVDNIDDDGDEQDDRYIFGELDSRVLDLTLRGQVAFSNTLTLQAYLQSFATTGDYSNFKELARARSYEFTPYDYQGDNPDFENRSLHGNLVLRWEYNPCSTLFLVRSPSRSASPDVGDPDFRALRGVRKSFSDAGNNLFFIKLNYWSHI
;
A
#
# COMPACT_ATOMS: atom_id res chain seq x y z
N MET A 1 -0.17 34.35 -3.23
CA MET A 1 -1.57 34.30 -2.73
C MET A 1 -1.64 34.92 -1.35
N ARG A 2 -2.63 35.74 -1.06
CA ARG A 2 -2.84 36.35 0.27
C ARG A 2 -4.04 35.68 0.96
N CYS A 3 -3.84 35.23 2.20
CA CYS A 3 -4.83 34.55 3.04
C CYS A 3 -5.15 35.42 4.25
N TYR A 4 -6.19 36.24 4.20
CA TYR A 4 -6.67 36.99 5.38
C TYR A 4 -7.27 36.04 6.42
N ASP A 5 -7.00 36.31 7.69
CA ASP A 5 -7.52 35.53 8.79
C ASP A 5 -8.07 36.46 9.89
N SER A 6 -9.28 36.20 10.39
CA SER A 6 -9.90 36.99 11.46
C SER A 6 -9.21 36.81 12.83
N GLU A 7 -8.40 35.75 12.95
CA GLU A 7 -7.66 35.41 14.17
C GLU A 7 -6.21 35.04 13.80
N PRO A 8 -5.40 36.00 13.34
CA PRO A 8 -4.05 35.74 12.85
C PRO A 8 -3.13 35.15 13.91
N ASP A 9 -3.34 35.49 15.18
CA ASP A 9 -2.57 34.94 16.30
C ASP A 9 -2.77 33.42 16.50
N GLN A 10 -3.84 32.86 15.94
CA GLN A 10 -4.11 31.42 15.91
C GLN A 10 -3.56 30.72 14.66
N ILE A 11 -2.80 31.42 13.85
CA ILE A 11 -2.06 30.82 12.74
C ILE A 11 -0.90 30.02 13.32
N VAL A 12 -1.11 28.73 13.50
CA VAL A 12 -0.04 27.83 13.91
C VAL A 12 0.72 27.40 12.67
N ALA A 13 1.97 27.82 12.56
CA ALA A 13 2.88 27.36 11.53
C ALA A 13 3.45 26.00 11.95
N ARG A 14 2.84 24.91 11.53
CA ARG A 14 3.33 23.54 11.74
C ARG A 14 4.04 23.04 10.50
N THR A 15 5.01 22.18 10.68
CA THR A 15 5.73 21.51 9.58
C THR A 15 5.03 20.26 9.07
N SER A 16 3.78 20.00 9.47
CA SER A 16 3.05 18.80 9.05
C SER A 16 2.01 19.11 7.97
N ARG A 17 1.87 18.20 7.00
CA ARG A 17 0.94 18.26 5.85
C ARG A 17 -0.54 18.49 6.19
N ARG A 18 -0.94 18.46 7.46
CA ARG A 18 -2.34 18.58 7.89
C ARG A 18 -2.73 19.96 8.38
N ASP A 19 -1.84 20.97 8.26
CA ASP A 19 -2.09 22.31 8.76
C ASP A 19 -2.69 23.26 7.72
N LYS A 20 -2.83 24.53 8.14
CA LYS A 20 -3.29 25.62 7.29
C LYS A 20 -2.43 25.74 6.04
N TRP A 21 -3.03 25.53 4.91
CA TRP A 21 -2.38 25.60 3.62
C TRP A 21 -3.27 26.31 2.60
N VAL A 22 -2.63 26.81 1.59
CA VAL A 22 -3.27 27.25 0.35
C VAL A 22 -2.65 26.48 -0.79
N GLY A 23 -3.45 26.16 -1.81
CA GLY A 23 -3.01 25.35 -2.93
C GLY A 23 -3.52 25.86 -4.26
N VAL A 24 -2.73 25.61 -5.29
CA VAL A 24 -3.06 25.83 -6.68
C VAL A 24 -3.17 24.47 -7.36
N HIS A 25 -4.24 24.28 -8.07
CA HIS A 25 -4.50 23.14 -8.92
C HIS A 25 -4.47 23.61 -10.37
N ILE A 26 -3.71 22.92 -11.22
CA ILE A 26 -3.53 23.30 -12.63
C ILE A 26 -3.75 22.07 -13.51
N ASP A 27 -4.66 22.17 -14.48
CA ASP A 27 -4.81 21.21 -15.59
C ASP A 27 -4.22 21.83 -16.86
N PRO A 28 -2.94 21.60 -17.16
CA PRO A 28 -2.29 22.21 -18.33
C PRO A 28 -2.59 21.44 -19.63
N HIS A 29 -3.11 20.21 -19.53
CA HIS A 29 -3.60 19.44 -20.68
C HIS A 29 -4.98 19.93 -21.14
N HIS A 30 -5.76 20.53 -20.23
CA HIS A 30 -7.16 20.88 -20.39
C HIS A 30 -7.98 19.65 -20.82
N ASP A 31 -7.73 18.55 -20.15
CA ASP A 31 -8.34 17.25 -20.43
C ASP A 31 -9.43 16.88 -19.42
N HIS A 32 -9.61 17.68 -18.39
CA HIS A 32 -10.61 17.52 -17.34
C HIS A 32 -10.50 16.21 -16.55
N GLN A 33 -9.32 15.58 -16.57
CA GLN A 33 -9.03 14.34 -15.88
C GLN A 33 -7.72 14.33 -15.14
N THR A 34 -6.72 15.11 -15.62
CA THR A 34 -5.39 15.15 -15.00
C THR A 34 -5.06 16.59 -14.60
N GLY A 35 -4.43 16.74 -13.43
CA GLY A 35 -4.04 18.04 -12.92
C GLY A 35 -2.82 17.93 -12.02
N PHE A 36 -2.15 19.05 -11.80
CA PHE A 36 -1.04 19.20 -10.87
C PHE A 36 -1.51 20.00 -9.68
N LEU A 37 -1.17 19.53 -8.50
CA LEU A 37 -1.47 20.16 -7.22
C LEU A 37 -0.19 20.66 -6.57
N PHE A 38 -0.19 21.90 -6.10
CA PHE A 38 0.90 22.51 -5.35
C PHE A 38 0.34 23.19 -4.09
N LEU A 39 0.69 22.68 -2.92
CA LEU A 39 0.28 23.24 -1.63
C LEU A 39 1.46 23.88 -0.93
N VAL A 40 1.19 25.02 -0.29
CA VAL A 40 2.13 25.69 0.60
C VAL A 40 1.46 25.89 1.94
N GLY A 41 2.12 25.46 3.01
CA GLY A 41 1.70 25.70 4.37
C GLY A 41 2.15 27.05 4.90
N ALA A 42 1.50 27.56 5.94
CA ALA A 42 1.89 28.82 6.58
C ALA A 42 3.31 28.81 7.19
N SER A 43 3.87 27.61 7.44
CA SER A 43 5.25 27.42 7.88
C SER A 43 6.26 27.28 6.73
N GLY A 44 5.81 27.36 5.47
CA GLY A 44 6.65 27.18 4.28
C GLY A 44 6.87 25.73 3.85
N TRP A 45 6.18 24.73 4.44
CA TRP A 45 6.23 23.37 3.91
C TRP A 45 5.54 23.29 2.55
N GLN A 46 6.07 22.43 1.71
CA GLN A 46 5.55 22.14 0.38
C GLN A 46 4.92 20.75 0.30
N TYR A 47 3.94 20.64 -0.56
CA TYR A 47 3.35 19.37 -0.97
C TYR A 47 2.95 19.49 -2.42
N ASP A 48 3.18 18.45 -3.18
CA ASP A 48 2.75 18.33 -4.56
C ASP A 48 2.14 16.96 -4.83
N ALA A 49 1.30 16.89 -5.84
CA ALA A 49 0.64 15.68 -6.28
C ALA A 49 0.15 15.82 -7.73
N ILE A 50 -0.17 14.68 -8.36
CA ILE A 50 -0.89 14.63 -9.63
C ILE A 50 -2.32 14.14 -9.37
N SER A 51 -3.32 14.89 -9.87
CA SER A 51 -4.68 14.39 -9.97
C SER A 51 -4.81 13.55 -11.25
N TYR A 52 -5.51 12.41 -11.17
CA TYR A 52 -5.75 11.51 -12.30
C TYR A 52 -7.17 10.93 -12.24
N ASP A 53 -7.72 10.50 -13.38
CA ASP A 53 -9.08 9.97 -13.50
C ASP A 53 -10.15 10.90 -12.88
N ASP A 54 -9.92 12.22 -12.91
CA ASP A 54 -10.74 13.30 -12.40
C ASP A 54 -10.72 13.46 -10.87
N ASP A 55 -10.97 12.40 -10.10
CA ASP A 55 -11.21 12.48 -8.65
C ASP A 55 -10.05 11.92 -7.78
N ASN A 56 -9.08 11.24 -8.39
CA ASN A 56 -8.00 10.59 -7.66
C ASN A 56 -6.76 11.48 -7.55
N GLU A 57 -5.92 11.22 -6.56
CA GLU A 57 -4.68 11.95 -6.30
C GLU A 57 -3.51 10.97 -6.09
N ASP A 58 -2.37 11.26 -6.72
CA ASP A 58 -1.10 10.56 -6.56
C ASP A 58 -0.09 11.51 -5.92
N ASP A 59 0.14 11.37 -4.63
CA ASP A 59 1.07 12.16 -3.83
C ASP A 59 2.50 11.63 -3.87
N THR A 60 2.73 10.59 -4.64
CA THR A 60 4.07 10.02 -4.83
C THR A 60 4.90 10.79 -5.87
N TRP A 61 4.22 11.59 -6.71
CA TRP A 61 4.89 12.49 -7.63
C TRP A 61 5.56 13.64 -6.89
N ASN A 62 6.76 13.99 -7.29
CA ASN A 62 7.55 15.07 -6.69
C ASN A 62 8.13 15.95 -7.79
N GLY A 63 7.69 17.20 -7.86
CA GLY A 63 8.18 18.21 -8.79
C GLY A 63 9.22 19.13 -8.16
N VAL A 64 10.10 19.68 -8.97
CA VAL A 64 11.09 20.68 -8.50
C VAL A 64 10.52 22.08 -8.68
N TRP A 65 10.06 22.69 -7.61
CA TRP A 65 9.47 24.04 -7.58
C TRP A 65 9.82 24.78 -6.28
N GLU A 66 9.65 26.07 -6.26
CA GLU A 66 10.00 26.93 -5.14
C GLU A 66 8.74 27.57 -4.54
N SER A 67 8.77 27.80 -3.23
CA SER A 67 7.74 28.57 -2.55
C SER A 67 8.29 29.39 -1.40
N GLY A 68 7.53 30.43 -1.05
CA GLY A 68 7.75 31.25 0.15
C GLY A 68 6.45 31.41 0.92
N ALA A 69 6.53 31.50 2.25
CA ALA A 69 5.41 31.82 3.10
C ALA A 69 5.81 32.83 4.18
N THR A 70 4.91 33.79 4.45
CA THR A 70 5.12 34.82 5.48
C THR A 70 3.83 35.03 6.25
N VAL A 71 3.91 35.01 7.59
CA VAL A 71 2.78 35.26 8.50
C VAL A 71 2.91 36.69 9.05
N ASP A 72 1.79 37.42 9.12
CA ASP A 72 1.73 38.78 9.68
C ASP A 72 0.43 39.02 10.48
N ALA A 73 0.24 40.26 10.93
CA ALA A 73 -0.90 40.64 11.79
C ALA A 73 -2.29 40.56 11.11
N GLN A 74 -2.37 40.34 9.80
CA GLN A 74 -3.63 40.24 9.06
C GLN A 74 -3.89 38.82 8.50
N GLY A 75 -2.91 37.91 8.66
CA GLY A 75 -3.00 36.57 8.12
C GLY A 75 -1.66 36.06 7.62
N TRP A 76 -1.59 35.53 6.41
CA TRP A 76 -0.37 35.04 5.81
C TRP A 76 -0.40 35.08 4.29
N SER A 77 0.78 35.05 3.67
CA SER A 77 0.95 35.02 2.22
C SER A 77 1.71 33.77 1.82
N ALA A 78 1.40 33.25 0.63
CA ALA A 78 2.18 32.19 -0.03
C ALA A 78 2.53 32.64 -1.45
N GLU A 79 3.77 32.42 -1.84
CA GLU A 79 4.29 32.62 -3.19
C GLU A 79 4.70 31.28 -3.78
N TYR A 80 4.52 31.13 -5.09
CA TYR A 80 4.80 29.92 -5.84
C TYR A 80 5.63 30.29 -7.07
N ARG A 81 6.72 29.56 -7.27
CA ARG A 81 7.50 29.58 -8.50
C ARG A 81 7.54 28.18 -9.07
N ILE A 82 6.66 27.91 -10.02
CA ILE A 82 6.48 26.61 -10.66
C ILE A 82 7.06 26.70 -12.08
N PRO A 83 8.24 26.10 -12.31
CA PRO A 83 8.83 26.07 -13.65
C PRO A 83 7.96 25.29 -14.63
N PHE A 84 7.85 25.76 -15.86
CA PHE A 84 7.01 25.10 -16.86
C PHE A 84 7.43 23.67 -17.23
N HIS A 85 8.68 23.29 -17.02
CA HIS A 85 9.13 21.91 -17.22
C HIS A 85 8.52 20.93 -16.21
N VAL A 86 8.05 21.41 -15.07
CA VAL A 86 7.34 20.62 -14.05
C VAL A 86 5.92 20.28 -14.53
N LEU A 87 5.30 21.20 -15.27
CA LEU A 87 3.99 21.03 -15.86
C LEU A 87 4.13 20.37 -17.24
N ARG A 88 3.50 19.24 -17.42
CA ARG A 88 3.52 18.52 -18.71
C ARG A 88 2.35 18.99 -19.57
N PHE A 89 2.62 19.53 -20.75
CA PHE A 89 1.59 19.99 -21.69
C PHE A 89 2.10 19.94 -23.15
N ALA A 90 1.20 19.69 -24.08
CA ALA A 90 1.53 19.69 -25.51
C ALA A 90 1.79 21.11 -26.02
N GLN A 91 2.72 21.27 -26.97
CA GLN A 91 3.00 22.57 -27.57
C GLN A 91 1.80 23.10 -28.37
N LYS A 92 1.40 24.33 -28.09
CA LYS A 92 0.34 25.08 -28.76
C LYS A 92 0.75 26.57 -28.86
N ASP A 93 0.14 27.31 -29.79
CA ASP A 93 0.37 28.76 -29.93
C ASP A 93 -0.30 29.57 -28.80
N ALA A 94 -1.40 29.07 -28.28
CA ALA A 94 -2.12 29.64 -27.15
C ALA A 94 -2.74 28.50 -26.34
N TYR A 95 -2.74 28.66 -25.03
CA TYR A 95 -3.23 27.67 -24.10
C TYR A 95 -4.43 28.17 -23.31
N THR A 96 -5.38 27.28 -23.11
CA THR A 96 -6.37 27.36 -22.04
C THR A 96 -6.02 26.27 -21.03
N TRP A 97 -5.83 26.65 -19.77
CA TRP A 97 -5.54 25.72 -18.68
C TRP A 97 -6.69 25.69 -17.68
N GLY A 98 -6.98 24.51 -17.15
CA GLY A 98 -7.85 24.39 -16.00
C GLY A 98 -7.14 24.91 -14.74
N ILE A 99 -7.86 25.61 -13.86
CA ILE A 99 -7.32 26.09 -12.59
C ILE A 99 -8.36 26.04 -11.48
N ASN A 100 -7.91 25.68 -10.27
CA ASN A 100 -8.64 25.94 -9.04
C ASN A 100 -7.68 26.38 -7.94
N VAL A 101 -8.20 27.11 -6.97
CA VAL A 101 -7.47 27.53 -5.78
C VAL A 101 -8.22 27.00 -4.56
N GLN A 102 -7.47 26.39 -3.65
CA GLN A 102 -8.04 25.80 -2.46
C GLN A 102 -7.31 26.34 -1.22
N ARG A 103 -8.04 26.61 -0.13
CA ARG A 103 -7.51 26.98 1.16
C ARG A 103 -8.07 26.10 2.26
N SER A 104 -7.22 25.58 3.13
CA SER A 104 -7.62 24.86 4.34
C SER A 104 -7.49 25.75 5.58
N ILE A 105 -8.56 25.79 6.40
CA ILE A 105 -8.59 26.49 7.69
C ILE A 105 -8.85 25.44 8.76
N LEU A 106 -7.77 24.84 9.29
CA LEU A 106 -7.85 23.68 10.19
C LEU A 106 -8.70 23.96 11.45
N ARG A 107 -8.55 25.13 12.09
CA ARG A 107 -9.30 25.45 13.32
C ARG A 107 -10.82 25.42 13.13
N LYS A 108 -11.29 25.65 11.90
CA LYS A 108 -12.72 25.61 11.54
C LYS A 108 -13.13 24.31 10.84
N GLU A 109 -12.16 23.46 10.46
CA GLU A 109 -12.34 22.33 9.54
C GLU A 109 -13.03 22.74 8.23
N GLU A 110 -12.66 23.91 7.72
CA GLU A 110 -13.19 24.46 6.49
C GLU A 110 -12.18 24.32 5.37
N ARG A 111 -12.66 23.94 4.19
CA ARG A 111 -11.95 24.03 2.94
C ARG A 111 -12.71 25.00 2.03
N LEU A 112 -12.01 26.01 1.58
CA LEU A 112 -12.53 27.01 0.64
C LEU A 112 -11.98 26.71 -0.72
N HIS A 113 -12.83 26.81 -1.74
CA HIS A 113 -12.48 26.61 -3.15
C HIS A 113 -12.85 27.87 -3.92
N TRP A 114 -12.00 28.27 -4.86
CA TRP A 114 -12.33 29.36 -5.77
C TRP A 114 -13.48 28.95 -6.68
N ILE A 115 -13.40 27.77 -7.30
CA ILE A 115 -14.53 27.16 -7.99
C ILE A 115 -15.11 26.11 -7.05
N LEU A 116 -16.38 26.31 -6.68
CA LEU A 116 -17.08 25.42 -5.76
C LEU A 116 -17.28 24.04 -6.39
N ASN A 117 -16.85 23.01 -5.69
CA ASN A 117 -17.26 21.63 -5.95
C ASN A 117 -18.40 21.26 -4.99
N PRO A 118 -19.67 21.18 -5.47
CA PRO A 118 -20.81 20.88 -4.61
C PRO A 118 -20.69 19.49 -4.01
N LYS A 119 -21.03 19.35 -2.73
CA LYS A 119 -21.09 18.05 -2.08
C LYS A 119 -22.14 17.16 -2.76
N GLY A 120 -21.82 15.88 -2.91
CA GLY A 120 -22.71 14.91 -3.55
C GLY A 120 -22.67 14.93 -5.09
N GLN A 121 -21.74 15.68 -5.68
CA GLN A 121 -21.42 15.61 -7.10
C GLN A 121 -20.01 15.05 -7.29
N SER A 122 -19.85 14.13 -8.22
CA SER A 122 -18.56 13.60 -8.64
C SER A 122 -17.87 14.57 -9.59
N GLY A 123 -16.53 14.51 -9.62
CA GLY A 123 -15.69 15.33 -10.48
C GLY A 123 -14.94 16.40 -9.70
N TRP A 124 -13.64 16.46 -9.91
CA TRP A 124 -12.73 17.42 -9.29
C TRP A 124 -12.02 18.25 -10.36
N VAL A 125 -11.15 17.63 -11.17
CA VAL A 125 -10.42 18.31 -12.26
C VAL A 125 -11.37 18.81 -13.34
N SER A 126 -12.42 18.04 -13.65
CA SER A 126 -13.46 18.40 -14.62
C SER A 126 -14.26 19.65 -14.26
N ARG A 127 -14.13 20.12 -13.01
CA ARG A 127 -14.84 21.31 -12.50
C ARG A 127 -13.96 22.55 -12.33
N TYR A 128 -12.68 22.47 -12.74
CA TYR A 128 -11.80 23.63 -12.65
C TYR A 128 -12.30 24.78 -13.52
N GLY A 129 -12.07 26.01 -13.07
CA GLY A 129 -12.20 27.21 -13.91
C GLY A 129 -11.09 27.25 -14.96
N HIS A 130 -11.16 28.21 -15.86
CA HIS A 130 -10.23 28.31 -16.99
C HIS A 130 -9.38 29.57 -16.90
N ILE A 131 -8.09 29.45 -17.23
CA ILE A 131 -7.20 30.55 -17.59
C ILE A 131 -6.97 30.47 -19.08
N GLU A 132 -7.29 31.53 -19.77
CA GLU A 132 -7.14 31.67 -21.22
C GLU A 132 -6.02 32.64 -21.57
N GLY A 133 -5.49 32.53 -22.78
CA GLY A 133 -4.55 33.50 -23.34
C GLY A 133 -3.13 33.37 -22.89
N ILE A 134 -2.73 32.23 -22.29
CA ILE A 134 -1.34 31.90 -22.04
C ILE A 134 -0.65 31.70 -23.39
N ARG A 135 0.39 32.52 -23.68
CA ARG A 135 1.14 32.50 -24.93
C ARG A 135 2.63 32.55 -24.64
N ASP A 136 3.44 32.28 -25.67
CA ASP A 136 4.91 32.36 -25.60
C ASP A 136 5.53 31.45 -24.52
N VAL A 137 4.87 30.35 -24.18
CA VAL A 137 5.33 29.34 -23.25
C VAL A 137 5.73 28.11 -24.04
N ALA A 138 7.02 27.80 -24.03
CA ALA A 138 7.53 26.56 -24.61
C ALA A 138 7.64 25.47 -23.52
N PRO A 139 7.10 24.28 -23.78
CA PRO A 139 7.34 23.16 -22.90
C PRO A 139 8.83 22.77 -22.96
N ALA A 140 9.48 22.72 -21.83
CA ALA A 140 10.91 22.40 -21.77
C ALA A 140 11.15 20.90 -21.83
N ARG A 141 12.18 20.48 -22.55
CA ARG A 141 12.78 19.15 -22.42
C ARG A 141 13.78 19.21 -21.29
N ALA A 142 13.69 18.27 -20.37
CA ALA A 142 14.58 18.20 -19.23
C ALA A 142 15.28 16.84 -19.22
N LEU A 143 16.59 16.84 -19.01
CA LEU A 143 17.34 15.67 -18.59
C LEU A 143 17.69 15.83 -17.11
N GLU A 144 17.10 15.00 -16.28
CA GLU A 144 17.42 14.94 -14.86
C GLU A 144 18.31 13.72 -14.62
N VAL A 145 19.37 13.93 -13.86
CA VAL A 145 20.36 12.91 -13.53
C VAL A 145 20.50 12.84 -12.03
N LEU A 146 20.29 11.67 -11.44
CA LEU A 146 20.33 11.42 -10.02
C LEU A 146 21.31 10.28 -9.69
N PRO A 147 22.64 10.52 -9.70
CA PRO A 147 23.59 9.57 -9.15
C PRO A 147 23.40 9.42 -7.66
N PHE A 148 23.58 8.21 -7.16
CA PHE A 148 23.55 7.95 -5.73
C PHE A 148 24.64 6.95 -5.32
N THR A 149 25.03 7.04 -4.05
CA THR A 149 25.92 6.10 -3.41
C THR A 149 25.31 5.64 -2.11
N VAL A 150 25.59 4.39 -1.74
CA VAL A 150 25.14 3.78 -0.50
C VAL A 150 26.30 3.05 0.16
N GLY A 151 26.51 3.35 1.43
CA GLY A 151 27.33 2.56 2.33
C GLY A 151 26.45 1.88 3.36
N ARG A 152 26.64 0.59 3.59
CA ARG A 152 25.91 -0.21 4.58
C ARG A 152 26.89 -0.98 5.44
N SER A 153 26.67 -0.96 6.76
CA SER A 153 27.39 -1.80 7.71
C SER A 153 26.40 -2.52 8.60
N THR A 154 26.57 -3.83 8.75
CA THR A 154 25.72 -4.68 9.60
C THR A 154 26.56 -5.22 10.74
N PHE A 155 26.08 -5.08 11.98
CA PHE A 155 26.70 -5.57 13.21
C PHE A 155 25.70 -6.47 13.94
N GLY A 156 26.10 -7.66 14.36
CA GLY A 156 25.23 -8.58 15.10
C GLY A 156 25.91 -9.88 15.48
N GLU A 157 25.18 -10.71 16.24
CA GLU A 157 25.72 -11.97 16.77
C GLU A 157 25.88 -13.03 15.67
N ASP A 158 25.03 -13.03 14.64
CA ASP A 158 25.01 -14.07 13.59
C ASP A 158 25.86 -13.75 12.37
N ASN A 159 26.46 -12.57 12.28
CA ASN A 159 27.24 -12.17 11.12
C ASN A 159 28.48 -11.38 11.54
N ALA A 160 29.66 -11.85 11.11
CA ALA A 160 30.84 -11.02 11.09
C ALA A 160 30.51 -9.68 10.39
N ASP A 161 31.02 -8.57 10.94
CA ASP A 161 30.81 -7.22 10.44
C ASP A 161 30.91 -7.16 8.91
N LYS A 162 29.77 -6.94 8.23
CA LYS A 162 29.72 -6.85 6.77
C LYS A 162 29.65 -5.40 6.36
N LEU A 163 30.69 -4.92 5.69
CA LEU A 163 30.70 -3.64 5.02
C LEU A 163 30.32 -3.84 3.56
N PHE A 164 29.33 -3.11 3.10
CA PHE A 164 28.86 -3.12 1.72
C PHE A 164 28.76 -1.70 1.18
N GLY A 165 29.23 -1.51 -0.05
CA GLY A 165 29.12 -0.26 -0.77
C GLY A 165 28.60 -0.47 -2.17
N THR A 166 27.74 0.43 -2.64
CA THR A 166 27.21 0.39 -4.01
C THR A 166 26.91 1.77 -4.51
N ALA A 167 26.88 1.92 -5.83
CA ALA A 167 26.49 3.14 -6.53
C ALA A 167 25.49 2.79 -7.64
N GLY A 168 24.63 3.74 -7.93
CA GLY A 168 23.64 3.61 -8.99
C GLY A 168 23.31 4.96 -9.60
N LEU A 169 22.45 4.93 -10.60
CA LEU A 169 22.08 6.10 -11.37
C LEU A 169 20.60 6.01 -11.76
N ASP A 170 19.85 7.05 -11.42
CA ASP A 170 18.52 7.27 -11.95
C ASP A 170 18.56 8.40 -12.97
N LEU A 171 17.92 8.19 -14.10
CA LEU A 171 17.84 9.13 -15.23
C LEU A 171 16.36 9.39 -15.53
N ARG A 172 16.04 10.65 -15.75
CA ARG A 172 14.73 11.05 -16.26
C ARG A 172 14.91 11.95 -17.47
N TYR A 173 14.40 11.53 -18.60
CA TYR A 173 14.51 12.26 -19.86
C TYR A 173 13.13 12.57 -20.44
N GLY A 174 12.84 13.85 -20.65
CA GLY A 174 11.67 14.30 -21.40
C GLY A 174 11.90 14.13 -22.89
N ILE A 175 11.45 12.99 -23.47
CA ILE A 175 11.52 12.73 -24.93
C ILE A 175 10.71 13.80 -25.66
N THR A 176 9.52 14.04 -25.15
CA THR A 176 8.67 15.17 -25.54
C THR A 176 8.14 15.80 -24.26
N PRO A 177 7.49 16.95 -24.31
CA PRO A 177 6.90 17.56 -23.11
C PRO A 177 5.90 16.65 -22.38
N ASN A 178 5.29 15.71 -23.09
CA ASN A 178 4.24 14.83 -22.57
C ASN A 178 4.71 13.39 -22.38
N ILE A 179 5.93 13.04 -22.81
CA ILE A 179 6.46 11.69 -22.77
C ILE A 179 7.81 11.71 -22.09
N SER A 180 7.93 10.96 -21.02
CA SER A 180 9.17 10.82 -20.25
C SER A 180 9.66 9.37 -20.24
N LEU A 181 10.97 9.23 -20.32
CA LEU A 181 11.69 8.00 -20.07
C LEU A 181 12.39 8.12 -18.72
N ASN A 182 12.08 7.25 -17.79
CA ASN A 182 12.81 7.07 -16.55
C ASN A 182 13.62 5.77 -16.69
N ALA A 183 14.90 5.80 -16.36
CA ALA A 183 15.77 4.63 -16.38
C ALA A 183 16.58 4.58 -15.09
N ALA A 184 16.79 3.39 -14.57
CA ALA A 184 17.59 3.17 -13.38
C ALA A 184 18.61 2.05 -13.66
N VAL A 185 19.85 2.29 -13.25
CA VAL A 185 20.93 1.31 -13.29
C VAL A 185 21.33 1.02 -11.86
N ASN A 186 21.34 -0.25 -11.49
CA ASN A 186 21.61 -0.71 -10.14
C ASN A 186 20.81 0.05 -9.08
N PRO A 187 19.47 0.16 -9.22
CA PRO A 187 18.66 0.88 -8.24
C PRO A 187 18.82 0.23 -6.88
N ASN A 188 19.44 0.96 -5.96
CA ASN A 188 19.68 0.44 -4.61
C ASN A 188 18.39 0.53 -3.78
N PHE A 189 17.98 -0.62 -3.27
CA PHE A 189 16.81 -0.79 -2.43
C PHE A 189 17.12 -0.68 -0.93
N GLY A 190 18.14 0.05 -0.54
CA GLY A 190 18.29 0.41 0.85
C GLY A 190 16.95 0.99 1.35
N GLN A 191 16.06 0.11 1.83
CA GLN A 191 14.79 0.53 2.38
C GLN A 191 15.10 1.40 3.58
N VAL A 192 14.72 2.66 3.48
CA VAL A 192 14.84 3.60 4.59
C VAL A 192 13.89 3.22 5.73
N GLU A 193 12.80 2.50 5.40
CA GLU A 193 11.82 1.99 6.37
C GLU A 193 11.64 0.48 6.21
N ALA A 194 11.68 -0.27 7.32
CA ALA A 194 11.33 -1.67 7.35
C ALA A 194 9.82 -1.87 7.19
N ASP A 195 9.43 -2.98 6.57
CA ASP A 195 8.03 -3.40 6.56
C ASP A 195 7.64 -3.87 7.97
N PRO A 196 6.37 -3.64 8.40
CA PRO A 196 5.91 -4.09 9.69
C PRO A 196 5.88 -5.63 9.77
N ALA A 197 6.19 -6.19 10.95
CA ALA A 197 5.97 -7.60 11.19
C ALA A 197 4.47 -7.90 11.27
N VAL A 198 4.05 -8.95 10.60
CA VAL A 198 2.66 -9.44 10.61
C VAL A 198 2.64 -10.96 10.74
N LEU A 199 1.65 -11.48 11.45
CA LEU A 199 1.36 -12.92 11.44
C LEU A 199 0.43 -13.22 10.25
N ASN A 200 0.92 -13.99 9.28
CA ASN A 200 0.13 -14.45 8.15
C ASN A 200 0.09 -15.99 8.16
N LEU A 201 -1.05 -16.55 8.53
CA LEU A 201 -1.35 -17.99 8.50
C LEU A 201 -2.21 -18.39 7.29
N SER A 202 -2.53 -17.40 6.43
CA SER A 202 -3.35 -17.62 5.24
C SER A 202 -2.49 -18.03 4.04
N VAL A 203 -3.14 -18.53 2.98
CA VAL A 203 -2.52 -18.83 1.67
C VAL A 203 -2.22 -17.59 0.83
N PHE A 204 -2.64 -16.41 1.27
CA PHE A 204 -2.50 -15.17 0.51
C PHE A 204 -1.20 -14.45 0.84
N GLU A 205 -0.54 -13.91 -0.18
CA GLU A 205 0.63 -13.05 -0.02
C GLU A 205 0.27 -11.78 0.77
N THR A 206 1.15 -11.37 1.70
CA THR A 206 1.01 -10.07 2.38
C THR A 206 1.50 -8.96 1.47
N PHE A 207 0.64 -7.99 1.17
CA PHE A 207 0.99 -6.84 0.34
C PHE A 207 1.48 -5.67 1.20
N PHE A 208 2.63 -5.10 0.80
CA PHE A 208 3.19 -3.89 1.39
C PHE A 208 3.25 -2.77 0.36
N ASP A 209 3.12 -1.54 0.80
CA ASP A 209 3.23 -0.37 -0.07
C ASP A 209 4.60 -0.29 -0.75
N GLU A 210 4.62 0.10 -2.03
CA GLU A 210 5.86 0.39 -2.74
C GLU A 210 6.48 1.69 -2.19
N ARG A 211 7.77 1.66 -1.91
CA ARG A 211 8.52 2.80 -1.33
C ARG A 211 9.74 3.20 -2.14
N ARG A 212 10.08 2.42 -3.15
CA ARG A 212 11.25 2.67 -4.00
C ARG A 212 10.91 3.75 -5.02
N PRO A 213 11.62 4.90 -5.05
CA PRO A 213 11.23 6.07 -5.85
C PRO A 213 10.96 5.75 -7.32
N PHE A 214 11.81 4.95 -7.96
CA PHE A 214 11.63 4.56 -9.35
C PHE A 214 10.29 3.86 -9.61
N PHE A 215 9.85 2.97 -8.72
CA PHE A 215 8.59 2.22 -8.88
C PHE A 215 7.38 2.97 -8.35
N VAL A 216 7.56 3.86 -7.38
CA VAL A 216 6.49 4.68 -6.79
C VAL A 216 5.99 5.72 -7.79
N GLU A 217 6.89 6.48 -8.41
CA GLU A 217 6.53 7.54 -9.34
C GLU A 217 5.75 6.99 -10.55
N GLY A 218 4.54 7.49 -10.76
CA GLY A 218 3.66 7.09 -11.86
C GLY A 218 3.16 5.64 -11.78
N ASN A 219 3.18 5.01 -10.60
CA ASN A 219 2.62 3.67 -10.38
C ASN A 219 1.13 3.61 -10.69
N THR A 220 0.43 4.72 -10.51
CA THR A 220 -1.00 4.87 -10.81
C THR A 220 -1.32 4.59 -12.28
N LEU A 221 -0.37 4.82 -13.19
CA LEU A 221 -0.53 4.50 -14.61
C LEU A 221 -0.72 3.00 -14.87
N PHE A 222 -0.25 2.12 -13.99
CA PHE A 222 -0.33 0.66 -14.14
C PHE A 222 -1.52 0.05 -13.37
N ARG A 223 -2.29 0.87 -12.66
CA ARG A 223 -3.50 0.43 -11.95
C ARG A 223 -4.70 0.42 -12.88
N SER A 224 -5.47 -0.66 -12.86
CA SER A 224 -6.81 -0.65 -13.45
C SER A 224 -7.73 0.16 -12.54
N PRO A 225 -8.59 1.04 -13.08
CA PRO A 225 -9.60 1.72 -12.27
C PRO A 225 -10.34 0.72 -11.41
N ASN A 226 -10.60 1.08 -10.17
CA ASN A 226 -11.43 0.27 -9.28
C ASN A 226 -12.67 1.10 -8.92
N PRO A 227 -13.86 0.57 -9.10
CA PRO A 227 -15.00 1.13 -8.40
C PRO A 227 -14.79 0.94 -6.90
N ASP A 228 -15.00 2.00 -6.09
CA ASP A 228 -15.09 1.87 -4.63
C ASP A 228 -16.28 0.98 -4.28
N ILE A 229 -16.07 -0.31 -4.28
CA ILE A 229 -17.06 -1.31 -3.89
C ILE A 229 -16.73 -1.69 -2.46
N ALA A 230 -17.61 -1.35 -1.52
CA ALA A 230 -17.47 -1.81 -0.14
C ALA A 230 -17.49 -3.36 -0.11
N GLY A 231 -16.44 -3.94 0.45
CA GLY A 231 -16.26 -5.39 0.57
C GLY A 231 -15.32 -6.01 -0.48
N ILE A 232 -14.86 -5.26 -1.47
CA ILE A 232 -13.73 -5.66 -2.32
C ILE A 232 -12.57 -4.73 -1.98
N ASP A 233 -11.66 -5.20 -1.15
CA ASP A 233 -10.51 -4.42 -0.71
C ASP A 233 -9.52 -4.17 -1.85
N GLY A 234 -9.39 -2.90 -2.21
CA GLY A 234 -8.34 -2.38 -3.05
C GLY A 234 -8.55 -2.52 -4.57
N PRO A 235 -7.77 -1.78 -5.36
CA PRO A 235 -7.74 -1.92 -6.81
C PRO A 235 -7.19 -3.27 -7.21
N ALA A 236 -7.75 -3.90 -8.24
CA ALA A 236 -7.13 -5.08 -8.81
C ALA A 236 -5.72 -4.72 -9.28
N GLN A 237 -4.75 -5.28 -8.61
CA GLN A 237 -3.35 -4.98 -8.82
C GLN A 237 -2.74 -6.06 -9.69
N PHE A 238 -2.84 -5.89 -11.03
CA PHE A 238 -2.22 -6.80 -11.99
C PHE A 238 -0.70 -6.71 -12.00
N PHE A 239 -0.13 -5.65 -11.44
CA PHE A 239 1.29 -5.42 -11.33
C PHE A 239 1.68 -5.04 -9.91
N TYR A 240 2.45 -5.88 -9.25
CA TYR A 240 3.00 -5.63 -7.91
C TYR A 240 4.51 -5.50 -8.01
N SER A 241 5.00 -4.26 -8.03
CA SER A 241 6.41 -3.92 -8.24
C SER A 241 7.35 -4.47 -7.18
N ARG A 242 6.87 -4.70 -5.94
CA ARG A 242 7.65 -5.27 -4.84
C ARG A 242 8.16 -6.69 -5.11
N ARG A 243 7.56 -7.41 -6.05
CA ARG A 243 8.08 -8.71 -6.51
C ARG A 243 9.37 -8.60 -7.30
N ILE A 244 9.66 -7.42 -7.89
CA ILE A 244 10.92 -7.14 -8.57
C ILE A 244 11.99 -6.87 -7.52
N GLY A 245 13.02 -7.68 -7.41
CA GLY A 245 14.06 -7.55 -6.40
C GLY A 245 13.66 -8.09 -5.01
N ARG A 246 12.63 -8.94 -4.91
CA ARG A 246 12.23 -9.63 -3.69
C ARG A 246 13.38 -10.51 -3.16
N ARG A 247 13.26 -11.03 -1.96
CA ARG A 247 14.18 -12.05 -1.43
C ARG A 247 14.21 -13.25 -2.38
N PRO A 248 15.40 -13.75 -2.78
CA PRO A 248 15.54 -14.90 -3.65
C PRO A 248 14.89 -16.15 -3.02
N GLY A 249 14.24 -16.97 -3.84
CA GLY A 249 13.55 -18.16 -3.34
C GLY A 249 12.56 -18.73 -4.34
N ARG A 250 12.88 -18.63 -5.64
CA ARG A 250 12.09 -19.26 -6.69
C ARG A 250 12.36 -20.75 -6.81
N PHE A 251 13.58 -21.17 -6.52
CA PHE A 251 13.96 -22.57 -6.49
C PHE A 251 14.11 -23.01 -5.04
N ASP A 252 13.45 -24.12 -4.71
CA ASP A 252 13.57 -24.78 -3.41
C ASP A 252 14.95 -25.40 -3.26
N LEU A 253 15.40 -25.54 -2.03
CA LEU A 253 16.66 -26.22 -1.76
C LEU A 253 16.52 -27.71 -2.06
N PRO A 254 17.60 -28.38 -2.49
CA PRO A 254 17.59 -29.84 -2.57
C PRO A 254 17.39 -30.47 -1.18
N ASP A 255 16.77 -31.64 -1.13
CA ASP A 255 16.58 -32.38 0.09
C ASP A 255 17.89 -32.65 0.82
N GLY A 256 17.89 -32.53 2.16
CA GLY A 256 19.06 -32.72 3.01
C GLY A 256 20.04 -31.54 3.01
N TYR A 257 19.62 -30.35 2.55
CA TYR A 257 20.43 -29.14 2.58
C TYR A 257 19.78 -28.01 3.37
N GLU A 258 20.54 -27.33 4.20
CA GLU A 258 20.12 -26.13 4.89
C GLU A 258 20.72 -24.84 4.31
N ASP A 259 20.07 -23.73 4.58
CA ASP A 259 20.44 -22.40 4.10
C ASP A 259 21.45 -21.74 5.04
N VAL A 260 22.70 -21.61 4.60
CA VAL A 260 23.76 -20.96 5.41
C VAL A 260 23.80 -19.45 5.17
N ASN A 261 23.64 -19.02 3.91
CA ASN A 261 23.69 -17.59 3.57
C ASN A 261 22.97 -17.34 2.25
N ARG A 262 21.75 -16.83 2.33
CA ARG A 262 20.92 -16.39 1.22
C ARG A 262 20.91 -14.87 1.12
N PRO A 263 21.02 -14.26 -0.05
CA PRO A 263 20.87 -12.82 -0.20
C PRO A 263 19.49 -12.32 0.29
N ASP A 264 19.46 -11.14 0.91
CA ASP A 264 18.22 -10.53 1.41
C ASP A 264 17.32 -10.01 0.28
N ALA A 265 17.88 -9.74 -0.88
CA ALA A 265 17.18 -9.22 -2.05
C ALA A 265 17.87 -9.66 -3.37
N THR A 266 17.07 -9.82 -4.40
CA THR A 266 17.55 -10.06 -5.77
C THR A 266 18.04 -8.75 -6.38
N THR A 267 19.23 -8.74 -6.94
CA THR A 267 19.85 -7.56 -7.58
C THR A 267 19.07 -7.15 -8.83
N ILE A 268 18.63 -5.91 -8.91
CA ILE A 268 18.04 -5.35 -10.13
C ILE A 268 19.16 -4.70 -10.95
N LEU A 269 19.45 -5.28 -12.10
CA LEU A 269 20.48 -4.77 -12.99
C LEU A 269 20.07 -3.45 -13.62
N THR A 270 18.87 -3.45 -14.21
CA THR A 270 18.30 -2.27 -14.86
C THR A 270 16.79 -2.26 -14.71
N ALA A 271 16.24 -1.05 -14.69
CA ALA A 271 14.81 -0.84 -14.83
C ALA A 271 14.58 0.39 -15.72
N SER A 272 13.54 0.35 -16.55
CA SER A 272 13.14 1.48 -17.38
C SER A 272 11.63 1.62 -17.44
N LYS A 273 11.16 2.88 -17.49
CA LYS A 273 9.74 3.22 -17.55
C LYS A 273 9.53 4.35 -18.55
N LEU A 274 8.77 4.06 -19.60
CA LEU A 274 8.30 5.05 -20.56
C LEU A 274 6.85 5.37 -20.23
N SER A 275 6.55 6.64 -20.00
CA SER A 275 5.20 7.06 -19.65
C SER A 275 4.85 8.39 -20.30
N GLY A 276 3.56 8.60 -20.58
CA GLY A 276 3.13 9.85 -21.17
C GLY A 276 1.65 9.88 -21.51
N LYS A 277 1.24 11.06 -22.00
CA LYS A 277 -0.11 11.31 -22.52
C LYS A 277 -0.02 12.04 -23.86
N THR A 278 -0.70 11.52 -24.84
CA THR A 278 -0.74 12.16 -26.17
C THR A 278 -1.76 13.30 -26.20
N ALA A 279 -1.64 14.22 -27.17
CA ALA A 279 -2.61 15.29 -27.39
C ALA A 279 -4.03 14.78 -27.72
N LYS A 280 -4.18 13.52 -28.12
CA LYS A 280 -5.46 12.88 -28.41
C LYS A 280 -6.09 12.19 -27.18
N GLY A 281 -5.54 12.40 -25.97
CA GLY A 281 -6.06 11.83 -24.73
C GLY A 281 -5.68 10.37 -24.48
N THR A 282 -4.68 9.82 -25.19
CA THR A 282 -4.14 8.49 -24.91
C THR A 282 -3.06 8.60 -23.85
N SER A 283 -3.25 8.02 -22.69
CA SER A 283 -2.23 7.82 -21.64
C SER A 283 -1.60 6.44 -21.79
N PHE A 284 -0.31 6.32 -21.57
CA PHE A 284 0.39 5.04 -21.62
C PHE A 284 1.53 4.97 -20.61
N GLY A 285 1.78 3.77 -20.13
CA GLY A 285 2.94 3.41 -19.33
C GLY A 285 3.49 2.06 -19.77
N VAL A 286 4.81 1.97 -19.94
CA VAL A 286 5.53 0.73 -20.20
C VAL A 286 6.71 0.66 -19.24
N LEU A 287 6.77 -0.39 -18.45
CA LEU A 287 7.84 -0.66 -17.49
C LEU A 287 8.51 -1.98 -17.83
N GLN A 288 9.82 -1.99 -17.76
CA GLN A 288 10.66 -3.20 -17.86
C GLN A 288 11.66 -3.19 -16.71
N ALA A 289 11.98 -4.37 -16.18
CA ALA A 289 13.07 -4.55 -15.24
C ALA A 289 13.75 -5.91 -15.48
N LEU A 290 15.05 -5.93 -15.28
CA LEU A 290 15.89 -7.13 -15.39
C LEU A 290 16.59 -7.35 -14.05
N THR A 291 16.39 -8.52 -13.45
CA THR A 291 17.08 -8.93 -12.22
C THR A 291 18.18 -9.94 -12.53
N SER A 292 19.23 -9.92 -11.71
CA SER A 292 20.31 -10.89 -11.75
C SER A 292 19.84 -12.24 -11.22
N ALA A 293 20.56 -13.26 -11.60
CA ALA A 293 20.51 -14.53 -10.90
C ALA A 293 21.20 -14.41 -9.55
N GLU A 294 20.67 -15.09 -8.52
CA GLU A 294 21.23 -15.12 -7.17
C GLU A 294 21.48 -16.53 -6.70
N ASP A 295 22.61 -16.74 -6.01
CA ASP A 295 22.98 -18.00 -5.42
C ASP A 295 22.96 -17.88 -3.89
N ALA A 296 22.44 -18.90 -3.21
CA ALA A 296 22.60 -19.10 -1.78
C ALA A 296 23.78 -20.03 -1.50
N ARG A 297 24.42 -19.86 -0.36
CA ARG A 297 25.37 -20.83 0.18
C ARG A 297 24.60 -21.82 1.03
N ILE A 298 24.59 -23.08 0.63
CA ILE A 298 23.89 -24.17 1.30
C ILE A 298 24.89 -25.15 1.90
N GLU A 299 24.49 -25.85 2.95
CA GLU A 299 25.28 -26.84 3.66
C GLU A 299 24.51 -28.17 3.69
N ASP A 300 25.18 -29.25 3.35
CA ASP A 300 24.66 -30.61 3.44
C ASP A 300 24.58 -31.03 4.90
N GLU A 301 23.41 -31.40 5.37
CA GLU A 301 23.12 -31.70 6.78
C GLU A 301 23.86 -32.93 7.31
N GLU A 302 24.20 -33.91 6.44
CA GLU A 302 24.92 -35.13 6.85
C GLU A 302 26.42 -34.91 6.84
N THR A 303 26.95 -34.22 5.82
CA THR A 303 28.40 -34.14 5.57
C THR A 303 29.02 -32.81 5.99
N GLY A 304 28.23 -31.77 6.26
CA GLY A 304 28.68 -30.41 6.52
C GLY A 304 29.37 -29.74 5.32
N GLN A 305 29.24 -30.31 4.13
CA GLN A 305 29.85 -29.73 2.91
C GLN A 305 29.03 -28.54 2.40
N ARG A 306 29.73 -27.43 2.13
CA ARG A 306 29.11 -26.19 1.62
C ARG A 306 29.28 -26.05 0.12
N ARG A 307 28.19 -25.65 -0.55
CA ARG A 307 28.22 -25.29 -1.98
C ARG A 307 27.34 -24.08 -2.27
N ASN A 308 27.52 -23.50 -3.45
CA ASN A 308 26.58 -22.50 -3.96
C ASN A 308 25.46 -23.21 -4.71
N PHE A 309 24.24 -22.73 -4.50
CA PHE A 309 23.04 -23.22 -5.17
C PHE A 309 22.22 -22.04 -5.71
N ARG A 310 21.77 -22.13 -6.95
CA ARG A 310 20.94 -21.12 -7.59
C ARG A 310 19.56 -21.09 -6.96
N VAL A 311 19.22 -19.99 -6.26
CA VAL A 311 17.92 -19.78 -5.59
C VAL A 311 17.00 -18.83 -6.33
N GLU A 312 17.52 -18.01 -7.24
CA GLU A 312 16.74 -17.14 -8.12
C GLU A 312 17.40 -17.04 -9.50
N PRO A 313 16.67 -17.27 -10.59
CA PRO A 313 17.21 -17.13 -11.95
C PRO A 313 17.18 -15.66 -12.41
N THR A 314 17.95 -15.35 -13.46
CA THR A 314 17.78 -14.08 -14.17
C THR A 314 16.36 -13.95 -14.67
N THR A 315 15.68 -12.86 -14.28
CA THR A 315 14.24 -12.67 -14.54
C THR A 315 13.98 -11.32 -15.20
N HIS A 316 13.18 -11.34 -16.26
CA HIS A 316 12.67 -10.16 -16.94
C HIS A 316 11.22 -9.90 -16.57
N TYR A 317 10.95 -8.70 -16.12
CA TYR A 317 9.61 -8.21 -15.75
C TYR A 317 9.16 -7.18 -16.76
N PHE A 318 7.89 -7.25 -17.14
CA PHE A 318 7.24 -6.30 -18.04
C PHE A 318 5.88 -5.92 -17.47
N ALA A 319 5.53 -4.65 -17.54
CA ALA A 319 4.19 -4.14 -17.34
C ALA A 319 3.90 -3.04 -18.36
N GLY A 320 2.77 -3.14 -19.04
CA GLY A 320 2.29 -2.16 -20.00
C GLY A 320 0.83 -1.82 -19.78
N ARG A 321 0.48 -0.53 -19.82
CA ARG A 321 -0.90 -0.05 -19.80
C ARG A 321 -1.11 1.03 -20.84
N LEU A 322 -2.24 0.95 -21.52
CA LEU A 322 -2.76 1.95 -22.44
C LEU A 322 -4.16 2.36 -21.96
N GLN A 323 -4.44 3.65 -21.91
CA GLN A 323 -5.76 4.18 -21.58
C GLN A 323 -6.13 5.31 -22.53
N GLN A 324 -7.29 5.20 -23.17
CA GLN A 324 -7.84 6.20 -24.05
C GLN A 324 -9.01 6.91 -23.38
N THR A 325 -8.95 8.22 -23.27
CA THR A 325 -10.09 9.03 -22.89
C THR A 325 -11.10 9.03 -24.02
N VAL A 326 -12.35 8.66 -23.73
CA VAL A 326 -13.49 8.69 -24.64
C VAL A 326 -14.58 9.54 -24.01
N HIS A 327 -15.17 10.46 -24.75
CA HIS A 327 -16.01 11.51 -24.18
C HIS A 327 -15.33 12.30 -23.05
N THR A 328 -16.06 13.19 -22.38
CA THR A 328 -15.49 14.16 -21.44
C THR A 328 -14.84 13.49 -20.22
N ASN A 329 -15.42 12.41 -19.69
CA ASN A 329 -14.98 11.79 -18.43
C ASN A 329 -15.05 10.26 -18.46
N SER A 330 -14.99 9.66 -19.63
CA SER A 330 -15.04 8.22 -19.82
C SER A 330 -13.70 7.71 -20.35
N SER A 331 -13.36 6.47 -20.09
CA SER A 331 -12.09 5.88 -20.50
C SER A 331 -12.22 4.41 -20.90
N LEU A 332 -11.33 3.98 -21.78
CA LEU A 332 -11.12 2.60 -22.15
C LEU A 332 -9.65 2.28 -21.94
N GLY A 333 -9.33 1.21 -21.25
CA GLY A 333 -7.97 0.80 -20.89
C GLY A 333 -7.65 -0.63 -21.26
N ALA A 334 -6.36 -0.91 -21.42
CA ALA A 334 -5.82 -2.24 -21.57
C ALA A 334 -4.52 -2.36 -20.76
N THR A 335 -4.32 -3.48 -20.07
CA THR A 335 -3.11 -3.77 -19.30
C THR A 335 -2.53 -5.12 -19.71
N LEU A 336 -1.22 -5.23 -19.77
CA LEU A 336 -0.48 -6.46 -19.97
C LEU A 336 0.67 -6.53 -19.00
N THR A 337 0.84 -7.66 -18.31
CA THR A 337 2.01 -7.94 -17.49
C THR A 337 2.64 -9.28 -17.89
N ALA A 338 3.96 -9.37 -17.77
CA ALA A 338 4.69 -10.59 -18.07
C ALA A 338 5.88 -10.73 -17.11
N VAL A 339 6.13 -11.96 -16.69
CA VAL A 339 7.33 -12.36 -15.97
C VAL A 339 7.94 -13.54 -16.71
N ASN A 340 9.17 -13.38 -17.16
CA ASN A 340 9.90 -14.43 -17.89
C ASN A 340 11.29 -14.59 -17.29
N GLY A 341 11.72 -15.79 -17.08
CA GLY A 341 13.05 -16.07 -16.54
C GLY A 341 13.68 -17.26 -17.22
N GLN A 342 14.96 -17.40 -16.94
CA GLN A 342 15.72 -18.56 -17.35
C GLN A 342 15.34 -19.71 -16.40
N ASP A 343 15.12 -20.88 -16.95
CA ASP A 343 14.84 -22.12 -16.21
C ASP A 343 13.49 -22.19 -15.49
N PHE A 344 12.54 -21.30 -15.76
CA PHE A 344 11.16 -21.44 -15.33
C PHE A 344 10.16 -20.97 -16.41
N GLY A 345 8.92 -21.45 -16.29
CA GLY A 345 7.84 -21.05 -17.20
C GLY A 345 7.38 -19.62 -16.99
N GLY A 346 7.04 -18.92 -18.08
CA GLY A 346 6.53 -17.54 -18.00
C GLY A 346 5.14 -17.43 -17.40
N ALA A 347 4.85 -16.29 -16.76
CA ALA A 347 3.52 -15.90 -16.28
C ALA A 347 3.08 -14.60 -16.96
N TYR A 348 1.82 -14.56 -17.40
CA TYR A 348 1.25 -13.47 -18.18
C TYR A 348 -0.14 -13.11 -17.63
N THR A 349 -0.46 -11.82 -17.58
CA THR A 349 -1.80 -11.34 -17.27
C THR A 349 -2.17 -10.23 -18.22
N GLY A 350 -3.37 -10.30 -18.79
CA GLY A 350 -3.93 -9.28 -19.65
C GLY A 350 -5.30 -8.83 -19.16
N SER A 351 -5.62 -7.54 -19.28
CA SER A 351 -6.96 -7.03 -18.99
C SER A 351 -7.39 -5.93 -19.95
N ILE A 352 -8.71 -5.81 -20.13
CA ILE A 352 -9.36 -4.68 -20.78
C ILE A 352 -10.37 -4.12 -19.80
N ASP A 353 -10.37 -2.82 -19.59
CA ASP A 353 -11.32 -2.13 -18.71
C ASP A 353 -11.94 -0.90 -19.39
N GLY A 354 -13.16 -0.57 -18.97
CA GLY A 354 -13.87 0.60 -19.45
C GLY A 354 -14.65 1.28 -18.34
N THR A 355 -14.60 2.60 -18.32
CA THR A 355 -15.43 3.45 -17.46
C THR A 355 -16.25 4.38 -18.34
N LEU A 356 -17.57 4.30 -18.25
CA LEU A 356 -18.49 5.21 -18.90
C LEU A 356 -19.18 6.07 -17.84
N LYS A 357 -19.04 7.39 -17.95
CA LYS A 357 -19.69 8.38 -17.08
C LYS A 357 -20.61 9.26 -17.94
N TRP A 358 -21.79 9.61 -17.42
CA TRP A 358 -22.74 10.50 -18.14
C TRP A 358 -23.60 11.32 -17.17
N LYS A 359 -24.34 12.31 -17.69
CA LYS A 359 -25.11 13.29 -16.93
C LYS A 359 -24.28 13.97 -15.83
N GLU A 360 -23.22 14.67 -16.22
CA GLU A 360 -22.31 15.36 -15.29
C GLU A 360 -21.73 14.42 -14.23
N ASN A 361 -21.35 13.21 -14.63
CA ASN A 361 -20.84 12.14 -13.77
C ASN A 361 -21.85 11.59 -12.74
N ALA A 362 -23.13 11.92 -12.84
CA ALA A 362 -24.15 11.38 -11.94
C ALA A 362 -24.33 9.86 -12.09
N TYR A 363 -23.97 9.30 -13.22
CA TYR A 363 -24.01 7.86 -13.50
C TYR A 363 -22.67 7.37 -13.99
N ARG A 364 -22.29 6.16 -13.55
CA ARG A 364 -21.06 5.48 -13.95
C ARG A 364 -21.33 3.99 -14.19
N ILE A 365 -20.81 3.46 -15.28
CA ILE A 365 -20.61 2.02 -15.48
C ILE A 365 -19.10 1.78 -15.57
N PHE A 366 -18.63 0.78 -14.87
CA PHE A 366 -17.30 0.24 -14.99
C PHE A 366 -17.38 -1.24 -15.36
N THR A 367 -16.56 -1.67 -16.30
CA THR A 367 -16.43 -3.08 -16.66
C THR A 367 -14.95 -3.42 -16.85
N ARG A 368 -14.53 -4.57 -16.34
CA ARG A 368 -13.20 -5.13 -16.55
C ARG A 368 -13.29 -6.60 -16.92
N LEU A 369 -12.52 -6.99 -17.93
CA LEU A 369 -12.26 -8.36 -18.31
C LEU A 369 -10.77 -8.60 -18.15
N ALA A 370 -10.38 -9.67 -17.46
CA ALA A 370 -8.98 -10.03 -17.30
C ALA A 370 -8.79 -11.53 -17.49
N ALA A 371 -7.59 -11.90 -17.94
CA ALA A 371 -7.16 -13.28 -18.04
C ALA A 371 -5.69 -13.42 -17.64
N SER A 372 -5.36 -14.54 -17.03
CA SER A 372 -3.98 -14.87 -16.65
C SER A 372 -3.61 -16.26 -17.13
N SER A 373 -2.30 -16.48 -17.31
CA SER A 373 -1.73 -17.77 -17.64
C SER A 373 -0.33 -17.87 -17.06
N ALA A 374 -0.06 -18.90 -16.30
CA ALA A 374 1.26 -19.21 -15.76
C ALA A 374 1.61 -20.68 -16.04
N LYS A 375 2.90 -20.94 -16.27
CA LYS A 375 3.40 -22.31 -16.40
C LYS A 375 3.98 -22.72 -15.04
N GLY A 376 3.37 -23.69 -14.40
CA GLY A 376 3.90 -24.41 -13.24
C GLY A 376 4.49 -25.75 -13.63
N ASP A 377 4.95 -26.52 -12.67
CA ASP A 377 5.56 -27.84 -12.88
C ASP A 377 4.53 -28.84 -13.44
N ASP A 378 3.27 -28.78 -13.01
CA ASP A 378 2.14 -29.59 -13.46
C ASP A 378 1.54 -29.16 -14.81
N GLY A 379 2.15 -28.19 -15.49
CA GLY A 379 1.66 -27.66 -16.75
C GLY A 379 1.22 -26.20 -16.69
N ARG A 380 0.33 -25.81 -17.60
CA ARG A 380 -0.12 -24.42 -17.70
C ARG A 380 -1.44 -24.21 -16.98
N ARG A 381 -1.44 -23.32 -15.98
CA ARG A 381 -2.65 -22.90 -15.26
C ARG A 381 -3.09 -21.52 -15.79
N GLY A 382 -4.38 -21.26 -15.82
CA GLY A 382 -4.95 -20.00 -16.27
C GLY A 382 -6.24 -19.68 -15.55
N GLY A 383 -6.57 -18.39 -15.50
CA GLY A 383 -7.81 -17.89 -14.90
C GLY A 383 -8.34 -16.68 -15.66
N TYR A 384 -9.61 -16.35 -15.46
CA TYR A 384 -10.21 -15.14 -15.99
C TYR A 384 -11.05 -14.43 -14.92
N GLU A 385 -11.26 -13.14 -15.11
CA GLU A 385 -12.05 -12.28 -14.24
C GLU A 385 -13.00 -11.44 -15.08
N VAL A 386 -14.25 -11.29 -14.64
CA VAL A 386 -15.23 -10.36 -15.18
C VAL A 386 -15.80 -9.54 -14.04
N VAL A 387 -15.62 -8.22 -14.10
CA VAL A 387 -16.21 -7.29 -13.12
C VAL A 387 -17.06 -6.28 -13.88
N THR A 388 -18.30 -6.10 -13.44
CA THR A 388 -19.16 -5.01 -13.93
C THR A 388 -19.81 -4.31 -12.74
N TYR A 389 -19.73 -2.99 -12.74
CA TYR A 389 -20.26 -2.15 -11.68
C TYR A 389 -21.04 -0.98 -12.25
N PHE A 390 -22.20 -0.71 -11.66
CA PHE A 390 -23.03 0.46 -11.97
C PHE A 390 -23.21 1.31 -10.74
N SER A 391 -23.03 2.62 -10.84
CA SER A 391 -23.30 3.55 -9.75
C SER A 391 -24.06 4.79 -10.22
N LYS A 392 -24.85 5.34 -9.28
CA LYS A 392 -25.54 6.60 -9.41
C LYS A 392 -25.20 7.47 -8.20
N PHE A 393 -24.56 8.60 -8.42
CA PHE A 393 -24.07 9.47 -7.34
C PHE A 393 -25.14 10.34 -6.65
N SER A 394 -26.39 10.28 -7.04
CA SER A 394 -27.51 10.94 -6.34
C SER A 394 -28.48 9.96 -5.70
N GLY A 395 -28.04 8.73 -5.41
CA GLY A 395 -28.82 7.61 -4.90
C GLY A 395 -28.36 6.34 -5.62
N ASN A 396 -27.59 5.48 -4.93
CA ASN A 396 -27.02 4.27 -5.50
C ASN A 396 -28.09 3.20 -5.74
N LEU A 397 -28.05 2.59 -6.93
CA LEU A 397 -28.70 1.33 -7.23
C LEU A 397 -27.61 0.38 -7.75
N GLY A 398 -27.03 -0.36 -6.86
CA GLY A 398 -26.10 -1.44 -7.10
C GLY A 398 -26.17 -2.36 -5.87
N GLY A 399 -25.33 -3.34 -5.69
CA GLY A 399 -25.23 -4.09 -4.43
C GLY A 399 -24.93 -3.24 -3.20
N GLN A 400 -25.00 -1.92 -3.32
CA GLN A 400 -24.74 -0.92 -2.29
C GLN A 400 -25.83 0.15 -2.28
N ILE A 401 -26.40 0.40 -1.08
CA ILE A 401 -27.27 1.54 -0.80
C ILE A 401 -26.52 2.48 0.15
N TYR A 402 -26.26 3.69 -0.31
CA TYR A 402 -25.58 4.72 0.48
C TYR A 402 -26.49 5.90 0.73
N TYR A 403 -26.57 6.36 1.99
CA TYR A 403 -27.30 7.54 2.40
C TYR A 403 -26.44 8.45 3.27
N GLU A 404 -26.39 9.73 2.97
CA GLU A 404 -25.58 10.71 3.69
C GLU A 404 -26.43 11.89 4.17
N ILE A 405 -26.28 12.23 5.45
CA ILE A 405 -26.78 13.45 6.05
C ILE A 405 -25.65 14.48 6.07
N GLN A 406 -25.69 15.43 5.15
CA GLN A 406 -24.62 16.42 4.96
C GLN A 406 -24.79 17.67 5.84
N GLN A 407 -25.98 17.93 6.38
CA GLN A 407 -26.26 19.04 7.28
C GLN A 407 -26.15 18.60 8.75
N PRO A 408 -25.72 19.49 9.66
CA PRO A 408 -25.71 19.19 11.10
C PRO A 408 -27.11 18.77 11.58
N TRP A 409 -27.17 17.70 12.33
CA TRP A 409 -28.38 17.17 12.95
C TRP A 409 -28.12 16.83 14.41
N LYS A 410 -29.13 16.29 15.12
CA LYS A 410 -29.09 16.12 16.57
C LYS A 410 -27.83 15.43 17.13
N LEU A 411 -27.31 14.42 16.44
CA LEU A 411 -26.18 13.63 16.92
C LEU A 411 -24.83 14.07 16.33
N ALA A 412 -24.81 14.54 15.09
CA ALA A 412 -23.57 14.75 14.36
C ALA A 412 -23.64 15.93 13.40
N ARG A 413 -22.49 16.45 13.04
CA ARG A 413 -22.31 17.44 11.98
C ARG A 413 -22.57 16.82 10.61
N ARG A 414 -22.24 15.54 10.47
CA ARG A 414 -22.37 14.78 9.22
C ARG A 414 -22.42 13.29 9.53
N SER A 415 -23.19 12.52 8.78
CA SER A 415 -23.31 11.07 8.94
C SER A 415 -23.54 10.39 7.61
N GLY A 416 -22.98 9.19 7.45
CA GLY A 416 -23.24 8.31 6.32
C GLY A 416 -23.64 6.92 6.76
N PHE A 417 -24.46 6.28 5.96
CA PHE A 417 -24.97 4.95 6.17
C PHE A 417 -24.84 4.16 4.86
N ASN A 418 -24.45 2.91 4.97
CA ASN A 418 -24.18 2.07 3.81
C ASN A 418 -24.69 0.66 4.05
N LEU A 419 -25.40 0.11 3.08
CA LEU A 419 -25.85 -1.28 3.03
C LEU A 419 -25.32 -1.93 1.77
N ASN A 420 -24.61 -3.05 1.91
CA ASN A 420 -24.00 -3.79 0.82
C ASN A 420 -24.46 -5.24 0.82
N ALA A 421 -24.48 -5.84 -0.37
CA ALA A 421 -24.58 -7.27 -0.56
C ALA A 421 -23.63 -7.71 -1.68
N TRP A 422 -23.04 -8.89 -1.55
CA TRP A 422 -22.13 -9.45 -2.54
C TRP A 422 -22.29 -10.94 -2.69
N SER A 423 -21.84 -11.45 -3.82
CA SER A 423 -21.64 -12.87 -4.08
C SER A 423 -20.53 -13.02 -5.11
N GLN A 424 -19.61 -13.97 -4.88
CA GLN A 424 -18.45 -14.24 -5.72
C GLN A 424 -18.38 -15.70 -6.09
N TRP A 425 -17.94 -16.00 -7.29
CA TRP A 425 -17.74 -17.34 -7.81
C TRP A 425 -16.39 -17.43 -8.51
N ASN A 426 -15.77 -18.61 -8.48
CA ASN A 426 -14.64 -18.94 -9.34
C ASN A 426 -15.10 -19.44 -10.72
N ASN A 427 -14.15 -19.88 -11.56
CA ASN A 427 -14.43 -20.36 -12.91
C ASN A 427 -15.18 -21.71 -12.94
N ASP A 428 -15.08 -22.49 -11.86
CA ASP A 428 -15.75 -23.77 -11.69
C ASP A 428 -17.17 -23.62 -11.10
N SER A 429 -17.65 -22.35 -11.02
CA SER A 429 -18.96 -21.98 -10.47
C SER A 429 -19.10 -22.22 -8.96
N GLU A 430 -18.00 -22.37 -8.25
CA GLU A 430 -17.98 -22.48 -6.80
C GLU A 430 -18.22 -21.11 -6.17
N LYS A 431 -19.06 -21.06 -5.15
CA LYS A 431 -19.45 -19.81 -4.47
C LYS A 431 -18.46 -19.46 -3.38
N LEU A 432 -17.41 -18.72 -3.70
CA LEU A 432 -16.30 -18.44 -2.80
C LEU A 432 -16.63 -17.44 -1.69
N SER A 433 -17.59 -16.54 -1.90
CA SER A 433 -17.98 -15.55 -0.89
C SER A 433 -19.36 -14.99 -1.18
N ARG A 434 -20.15 -14.79 -0.13
CA ARG A 434 -21.44 -14.09 -0.21
C ARG A 434 -21.84 -13.53 1.16
N GLY A 435 -22.48 -12.38 1.16
CA GLY A 435 -22.90 -11.78 2.42
C GLY A 435 -23.62 -10.46 2.26
N ILE A 436 -23.95 -9.89 3.40
CA ILE A 436 -24.53 -8.56 3.55
C ILE A 436 -23.76 -7.78 4.62
N ASN A 437 -23.63 -6.49 4.41
CA ASN A 437 -22.95 -5.57 5.32
C ASN A 437 -23.80 -4.33 5.53
N PHE A 438 -23.89 -3.89 6.78
CA PHE A 438 -24.32 -2.54 7.13
C PHE A 438 -23.17 -1.82 7.83
N ASN A 439 -22.86 -0.61 7.39
CA ASN A 439 -21.90 0.25 8.08
C ASN A 439 -22.34 1.70 8.09
N SER A 440 -21.81 2.45 9.07
CA SER A 440 -22.07 3.87 9.20
C SER A 440 -20.86 4.62 9.76
N TRP A 441 -20.80 5.92 9.44
CA TRP A 441 -19.80 6.82 9.97
C TRP A 441 -20.44 8.14 10.39
N HIS A 442 -19.88 8.76 11.43
CA HIS A 442 -20.41 9.97 12.05
C HIS A 442 -19.28 10.92 12.43
N TYR A 443 -19.38 12.17 12.03
CA TYR A 443 -18.57 13.27 12.56
C TYR A 443 -19.41 14.06 13.59
N LEU A 444 -19.07 13.90 14.86
CA LEU A 444 -19.83 14.45 15.98
C LEU A 444 -19.61 15.97 16.13
N HIS A 445 -20.46 16.65 16.88
CA HIS A 445 -20.37 18.10 17.14
C HIS A 445 -19.07 18.51 17.86
N ASN A 446 -18.50 17.65 18.69
CA ASN A 446 -17.22 17.85 19.39
C ASN A 446 -15.99 17.49 18.54
N TYR A 447 -16.17 17.28 17.22
CA TYR A 447 -15.13 16.88 16.27
C TYR A 447 -14.55 15.48 16.48
N TRP A 448 -15.26 14.64 17.23
CA TRP A 448 -14.93 13.22 17.28
C TRP A 448 -15.51 12.51 16.07
N GLY A 449 -14.78 11.51 15.59
CA GLY A 449 -15.25 10.58 14.57
C GLY A 449 -15.65 9.27 15.23
N PHE A 450 -16.74 8.69 14.77
CA PHE A 450 -17.17 7.35 15.15
C PHE A 450 -17.69 6.62 13.90
N ASN A 451 -17.25 5.38 13.72
CA ASN A 451 -17.75 4.52 12.66
C ASN A 451 -17.89 3.08 13.18
N PHE A 452 -18.83 2.36 12.61
CA PHE A 452 -19.03 0.95 12.90
C PHE A 452 -19.62 0.21 11.70
N GLY A 453 -19.44 -1.11 11.67
CA GLY A 453 -20.02 -1.98 10.69
C GLY A 453 -20.35 -3.35 11.26
N ILE A 454 -21.30 -4.00 10.62
CA ILE A 454 -21.77 -5.34 10.91
C ILE A 454 -21.85 -6.11 9.60
N ASN A 455 -21.28 -7.31 9.55
CA ASN A 455 -21.33 -8.19 8.41
C ASN A 455 -22.04 -9.50 8.81
N ARG A 456 -22.79 -10.03 7.89
CA ARG A 456 -23.26 -11.41 7.91
C ARG A 456 -22.72 -12.12 6.70
N ASP A 457 -21.74 -12.98 6.90
CA ASP A 457 -21.21 -13.88 5.89
C ASP A 457 -22.08 -15.13 5.84
N LEU A 458 -22.49 -15.52 4.65
CA LEU A 458 -23.26 -16.72 4.42
C LEU A 458 -22.29 -17.85 4.08
N GLU A 459 -22.72 -19.09 4.33
CA GLU A 459 -21.95 -20.27 3.96
C GLU A 459 -21.46 -20.19 2.51
N ALA A 460 -20.22 -20.54 2.29
CA ALA A 460 -19.54 -20.46 1.00
C ALA A 460 -18.62 -21.68 0.80
N GLU A 461 -18.06 -21.83 -0.39
CA GLU A 461 -17.05 -22.84 -0.72
C GLU A 461 -15.66 -22.22 -0.62
N ASP A 462 -14.67 -23.00 -0.21
CA ASP A 462 -13.27 -22.60 -0.12
C ASP A 462 -12.43 -23.60 -0.92
N ASP A 463 -11.80 -23.13 -1.99
CA ASP A 463 -10.97 -23.91 -2.91
C ASP A 463 -9.47 -23.80 -2.61
N LEU A 464 -9.09 -23.09 -1.53
CA LEU A 464 -7.71 -22.83 -1.18
C LEU A 464 -7.30 -23.34 0.20
N GLU A 465 -8.22 -23.47 1.17
CA GLU A 465 -7.88 -23.78 2.57
C GLU A 465 -7.22 -25.16 2.72
N THR A 466 -7.50 -26.12 1.84
CA THR A 466 -6.85 -27.45 1.80
C THR A 466 -5.48 -27.43 1.10
N ARG A 467 -5.02 -26.29 0.61
CA ARG A 467 -3.71 -26.08 -0.03
C ARG A 467 -3.38 -27.03 -1.20
N GLY A 468 -4.34 -27.17 -2.10
CA GLY A 468 -4.21 -28.02 -3.29
C GLY A 468 -5.14 -29.23 -3.28
N GLY A 469 -5.77 -29.50 -2.15
CA GLY A 469 -6.74 -30.56 -1.98
C GLY A 469 -8.16 -30.21 -2.44
N PRO A 470 -9.17 -30.98 -1.97
CA PRO A 470 -10.55 -30.79 -2.36
C PRO A 470 -11.13 -29.49 -1.81
N VAL A 471 -12.12 -28.95 -2.52
CA VAL A 471 -12.93 -27.83 -2.03
C VAL A 471 -13.61 -28.21 -0.71
N MET A 472 -13.58 -27.30 0.26
CA MET A 472 -14.30 -27.46 1.52
C MET A 472 -15.37 -26.38 1.70
N ILE A 473 -16.18 -26.46 2.74
CA ILE A 473 -17.16 -25.44 3.10
C ILE A 473 -16.53 -24.44 4.08
N SER A 474 -16.70 -23.16 3.79
CA SER A 474 -16.46 -22.08 4.75
C SER A 474 -17.79 -21.78 5.48
N PRO A 475 -17.87 -21.99 6.81
CA PRO A 475 -19.09 -21.78 7.57
C PRO A 475 -19.57 -20.34 7.54
N ALA A 476 -20.90 -20.17 7.67
CA ALA A 476 -21.47 -18.85 7.84
C ALA A 476 -20.89 -18.14 9.07
N GLY A 477 -20.75 -16.81 9.00
CA GLY A 477 -20.16 -16.02 10.06
C GLY A 477 -20.90 -14.72 10.32
N PHE A 478 -20.50 -14.07 11.41
CA PHE A 478 -20.92 -12.73 11.78
C PHE A 478 -19.69 -11.95 12.19
N SER A 479 -19.51 -10.75 11.67
CA SER A 479 -18.44 -9.87 12.13
C SER A 479 -18.97 -8.48 12.47
N TYR A 480 -18.25 -7.84 13.37
CA TYR A 480 -18.54 -6.48 13.85
C TYR A 480 -17.23 -5.71 13.99
N TRP A 481 -17.24 -4.46 13.60
CA TRP A 481 -16.14 -3.54 13.86
C TRP A 481 -16.63 -2.15 14.26
N SER A 482 -15.85 -1.46 15.08
CA SER A 482 -16.08 -0.07 15.44
C SER A 482 -14.78 0.67 15.65
N ASN A 483 -14.75 1.93 15.25
CA ASN A 483 -13.63 2.81 15.49
C ASN A 483 -14.10 4.15 16.02
N MET A 484 -13.29 4.75 16.88
CA MET A 484 -13.51 6.06 17.43
C MET A 484 -12.21 6.86 17.41
N ASN A 485 -12.27 8.11 17.04
CA ASN A 485 -11.17 9.05 17.13
C ASN A 485 -11.61 10.36 17.76
N THR A 486 -10.75 10.91 18.62
CA THR A 486 -10.99 12.21 19.26
C THR A 486 -10.56 13.36 18.32
N ASP A 487 -10.79 14.61 18.73
CA ASP A 487 -10.42 15.80 17.98
C ASP A 487 -8.89 15.85 17.71
N SER A 488 -8.52 15.61 16.48
CA SER A 488 -7.12 15.56 16.02
C SER A 488 -6.39 16.92 16.05
N ARG A 489 -7.10 18.04 16.30
CA ARG A 489 -6.53 19.39 16.43
C ARG A 489 -5.89 19.63 17.80
N LYS A 490 -6.20 18.78 18.78
CA LYS A 490 -5.67 18.88 20.15
C LYS A 490 -4.21 18.43 20.22
N VAL A 491 -3.50 18.92 21.22
CA VAL A 491 -2.12 18.51 21.51
C VAL A 491 -2.02 17.00 21.73
N VAL A 492 -3.02 16.43 22.41
CA VAL A 492 -3.18 15.00 22.56
C VAL A 492 -4.46 14.57 21.87
N SER A 493 -4.39 13.54 21.04
CA SER A 493 -5.55 12.89 20.44
C SER A 493 -5.42 11.37 20.58
N PHE A 494 -6.58 10.71 20.69
CA PHE A 494 -6.68 9.26 20.86
C PHE A 494 -7.50 8.66 19.73
N TRP A 495 -7.23 7.40 19.42
CA TRP A 495 -8.11 6.57 18.62
C TRP A 495 -8.21 5.19 19.24
N SER A 496 -9.32 4.53 19.00
CA SER A 496 -9.55 3.15 19.39
C SER A 496 -10.32 2.42 18.31
N GLY A 497 -10.03 1.14 18.15
CA GLY A 497 -10.73 0.23 17.26
C GLY A 497 -11.00 -1.09 17.96
N TYR A 498 -12.15 -1.66 17.70
CA TYR A 498 -12.49 -3.02 18.06
C TYR A 498 -13.07 -3.73 16.84
N SER A 499 -12.62 -4.95 16.60
CA SER A 499 -13.23 -5.84 15.63
C SER A 499 -13.36 -7.25 16.22
N GLY A 500 -14.42 -7.92 15.84
CA GLY A 500 -14.65 -9.30 16.20
C GLY A 500 -15.37 -10.03 15.08
N ASP A 501 -15.00 -11.28 14.87
CA ASP A 501 -15.65 -12.19 13.97
C ASP A 501 -15.94 -13.51 14.70
N TRP A 502 -17.05 -14.13 14.34
CA TRP A 502 -17.55 -15.38 14.92
C TRP A 502 -18.09 -16.25 13.79
N GLN A 503 -17.64 -17.47 13.74
CA GLN A 503 -18.22 -18.50 12.89
C GLN A 503 -19.48 -19.07 13.53
N ALA A 504 -20.43 -19.53 12.73
CA ALA A 504 -21.63 -20.18 13.20
C ALA A 504 -21.29 -21.40 14.06
N ASP A 505 -22.23 -21.84 14.89
CA ASP A 505 -22.13 -23.01 15.75
C ASP A 505 -20.90 -23.02 16.71
N ALA A 506 -20.42 -21.84 17.08
CA ALA A 506 -19.25 -21.64 17.94
C ALA A 506 -17.94 -22.24 17.40
N LEU A 507 -17.81 -22.42 16.09
CA LEU A 507 -16.63 -23.00 15.42
C LEU A 507 -15.39 -22.13 15.47
N GLY A 508 -15.47 -20.95 16.06
CA GLY A 508 -14.33 -20.10 16.25
C GLY A 508 -14.70 -18.62 16.42
N HIS A 509 -13.74 -17.86 16.93
CA HIS A 509 -13.87 -16.42 17.03
C HIS A 509 -12.51 -15.74 16.97
N ARG A 510 -12.48 -14.53 16.45
CA ARG A 510 -11.36 -13.62 16.54
C ARG A 510 -11.81 -12.31 17.16
N ARG A 511 -10.99 -11.72 18.01
CA ARG A 511 -11.21 -10.42 18.62
C ARG A 511 -9.93 -9.61 18.54
N SER A 512 -10.03 -8.41 17.99
CA SER A 512 -8.90 -7.49 17.88
C SER A 512 -9.24 -6.16 18.53
N PHE A 513 -8.34 -5.67 19.36
CA PHE A 513 -8.47 -4.42 20.07
C PHE A 513 -7.26 -3.53 19.77
N ASN A 514 -7.51 -2.35 19.20
CA ASN A 514 -6.51 -1.38 18.79
C ASN A 514 -6.70 -0.10 19.58
N LEU A 515 -5.63 0.41 20.15
CA LEU A 515 -5.61 1.71 20.82
C LEU A 515 -4.51 2.56 20.19
N GLY A 516 -4.63 3.87 20.32
CA GLY A 516 -3.54 4.74 19.97
C GLY A 516 -3.68 6.12 20.59
N ALA A 517 -2.51 6.70 20.82
CA ALA A 517 -2.38 8.07 21.29
C ALA A 517 -1.38 8.81 20.41
N LYS A 518 -1.69 10.05 20.10
CA LYS A 518 -0.82 10.98 19.40
C LYS A 518 -0.58 12.21 20.24
N PHE A 519 0.67 12.59 20.42
CA PHE A 519 1.12 13.71 21.20
C PHE A 519 1.93 14.69 20.36
N ARG A 520 1.49 15.94 20.30
CA ARG A 520 2.13 17.04 19.55
C ARG A 520 2.45 18.19 20.48
N PRO A 521 3.57 18.11 21.23
CA PRO A 521 3.97 19.14 22.17
C PRO A 521 4.33 20.47 21.50
N ALA A 522 4.81 20.41 20.27
CA ALA A 522 5.18 21.56 19.46
C ALA A 522 4.76 21.34 17.99
N SER A 523 4.82 22.41 17.21
CA SER A 523 4.40 22.37 15.80
C SER A 523 5.27 21.46 14.92
N ASN A 524 6.49 21.21 15.32
CA ASN A 524 7.50 20.43 14.61
C ASN A 524 7.82 19.08 15.27
N ILE A 525 7.06 18.70 16.31
CA ILE A 525 7.27 17.45 17.06
C ILE A 525 5.97 16.65 17.12
N GLU A 526 6.01 15.42 16.68
CA GLU A 526 4.89 14.48 16.82
C GLU A 526 5.41 13.12 17.32
N PHE A 527 4.71 12.54 18.29
CA PHE A 527 4.89 11.16 18.75
C PHE A 527 3.56 10.42 18.67
N SER A 528 3.60 9.13 18.37
CA SER A 528 2.43 8.26 18.49
C SER A 528 2.81 6.89 19.05
N LEU A 529 1.89 6.34 19.83
CA LEU A 529 1.96 5.00 20.39
C LEU A 529 0.69 4.26 19.99
N SER A 530 0.83 3.06 19.45
CA SER A 530 -0.27 2.25 18.89
C SER A 530 -0.13 0.80 19.33
N PRO A 531 -0.64 0.41 20.50
CA PRO A 531 -0.80 -0.99 20.87
C PRO A 531 -1.99 -1.63 20.15
N SER A 532 -1.81 -2.88 19.73
CA SER A 532 -2.84 -3.76 19.17
C SER A 532 -2.76 -5.13 19.82
N PHE A 533 -3.89 -5.67 20.22
CA PHE A 533 -3.99 -7.00 20.81
C PHE A 533 -5.08 -7.81 20.11
N THR A 534 -4.72 -9.00 19.62
CA THR A 534 -5.65 -9.90 18.96
C THR A 534 -5.62 -11.26 19.65
N THR A 535 -6.80 -11.83 19.86
CA THR A 535 -7.00 -13.23 20.25
C THR A 535 -7.82 -13.92 19.18
N GLN A 536 -7.47 -15.13 18.86
CA GLN A 536 -8.18 -15.96 17.89
C GLN A 536 -8.24 -17.39 18.40
N ASN A 537 -9.44 -17.96 18.33
CA ASN A 537 -9.66 -19.39 18.45
C ASN A 537 -10.30 -19.87 17.14
N ARG A 538 -9.73 -20.87 16.51
CA ARG A 538 -10.19 -21.44 15.25
C ARG A 538 -10.43 -22.93 15.43
N PHE A 539 -11.61 -23.42 15.08
CA PHE A 539 -11.95 -24.83 15.18
C PHE A 539 -11.16 -25.70 14.20
N ALA A 540 -10.90 -25.21 13.00
CA ALA A 540 -10.09 -25.88 12.00
C ALA A 540 -9.14 -24.88 11.33
N GLN A 541 -7.87 -24.99 11.64
CA GLN A 541 -6.75 -24.35 10.97
C GLN A 541 -5.95 -25.43 10.27
N TRP A 542 -5.63 -25.23 9.01
CA TRP A 542 -4.80 -26.16 8.26
C TRP A 542 -3.44 -26.38 8.95
N VAL A 543 -2.98 -27.64 8.97
CA VAL A 543 -1.72 -28.07 9.56
C VAL A 543 -0.83 -28.71 8.51
N ASP A 544 -1.33 -29.76 7.81
CA ASP A 544 -0.51 -30.58 6.93
C ASP A 544 -1.34 -31.30 5.88
N ASN A 545 -0.69 -31.69 4.80
CA ASN A 545 -1.22 -32.64 3.83
C ASN A 545 -0.33 -33.88 3.84
N ILE A 546 -0.90 -35.07 3.90
CA ILE A 546 -0.17 -36.33 4.03
C ILE A 546 -0.47 -37.20 2.82
N ASP A 547 0.59 -37.68 2.17
CA ASP A 547 0.55 -38.71 1.14
C ASP A 547 0.90 -40.06 1.78
N ASP A 548 -0.09 -40.94 1.93
CA ASP A 548 0.07 -42.22 2.63
C ASP A 548 0.71 -43.31 1.75
N ASP A 549 0.64 -43.21 0.43
CA ASP A 549 1.07 -44.27 -0.49
C ASP A 549 2.23 -43.89 -1.41
N GLY A 550 2.68 -42.63 -1.37
CA GLY A 550 3.84 -42.10 -2.10
C GLY A 550 3.59 -41.95 -3.61
N ASP A 551 2.38 -41.71 -4.02
CA ASP A 551 2.01 -41.51 -5.43
C ASP A 551 2.03 -40.03 -5.86
N GLU A 552 2.55 -39.13 -5.01
CA GLU A 552 2.60 -37.67 -5.18
C GLU A 552 1.22 -36.99 -5.12
N GLN A 553 0.17 -37.67 -4.65
CA GLN A 553 -1.12 -37.09 -4.35
C GLN A 553 -1.37 -37.10 -2.84
N ASP A 554 -1.80 -35.97 -2.29
CA ASP A 554 -2.17 -35.91 -0.87
C ASP A 554 -3.46 -36.70 -0.61
N ASP A 555 -3.38 -37.69 0.28
CA ASP A 555 -4.51 -38.53 0.67
C ASP A 555 -5.32 -37.90 1.80
N ARG A 556 -4.67 -37.16 2.69
CA ARG A 556 -5.27 -36.62 3.90
C ARG A 556 -4.96 -35.16 4.10
N TYR A 557 -5.95 -34.41 4.54
CA TYR A 557 -5.88 -32.98 4.81
C TYR A 557 -6.11 -32.74 6.29
N ILE A 558 -5.02 -32.41 7.01
CA ILE A 558 -5.00 -32.35 8.46
C ILE A 558 -5.20 -30.92 8.94
N PHE A 559 -6.08 -30.78 9.92
CA PHE A 559 -6.43 -29.53 10.60
C PHE A 559 -6.26 -29.70 12.11
N GLY A 560 -6.01 -28.59 12.81
CA GLY A 560 -6.00 -28.52 14.25
C GLY A 560 -6.87 -27.38 14.77
N GLU A 561 -7.31 -27.45 16.02
CA GLU A 561 -7.85 -26.29 16.72
C GLU A 561 -6.69 -25.38 17.10
N LEU A 562 -6.78 -24.10 16.76
CA LEU A 562 -5.74 -23.11 17.05
C LEU A 562 -6.25 -22.09 18.07
N ASP A 563 -5.57 -21.93 19.20
CA ASP A 563 -5.66 -20.75 20.08
C ASP A 563 -4.42 -19.86 19.85
N SER A 564 -4.61 -18.68 19.29
CA SER A 564 -3.52 -17.77 19.01
C SER A 564 -3.72 -16.39 19.63
N ARG A 565 -2.61 -15.76 20.01
CA ARG A 565 -2.57 -14.44 20.62
C ARG A 565 -1.47 -13.61 19.99
N VAL A 566 -1.78 -12.39 19.65
CA VAL A 566 -0.86 -11.44 19.02
C VAL A 566 -0.86 -10.14 19.79
N LEU A 567 0.32 -9.64 20.14
CA LEU A 567 0.53 -8.28 20.62
C LEU A 567 1.47 -7.54 19.68
N ASP A 568 1.01 -6.42 19.15
CA ASP A 568 1.82 -5.43 18.43
C ASP A 568 1.91 -4.15 19.25
N LEU A 569 3.11 -3.60 19.38
CA LEU A 569 3.35 -2.32 20.03
C LEU A 569 4.18 -1.45 19.08
N THR A 570 3.54 -0.52 18.41
CA THR A 570 4.19 0.40 17.47
C THR A 570 4.37 1.79 18.07
N LEU A 571 5.61 2.30 18.08
CA LEU A 571 6.00 3.65 18.46
C LEU A 571 6.50 4.39 17.22
N ARG A 572 6.03 5.63 17.00
CA ARG A 572 6.55 6.52 15.96
C ARG A 572 6.87 7.89 16.55
N GLY A 573 7.92 8.51 16.04
CA GLY A 573 8.32 9.86 16.39
C GLY A 573 8.80 10.62 15.16
N GLN A 574 8.49 11.91 15.12
CA GLN A 574 8.99 12.80 14.07
C GLN A 574 9.34 14.13 14.68
N VAL A 575 10.55 14.62 14.34
CA VAL A 575 11.03 15.96 14.69
C VAL A 575 11.52 16.62 13.41
N ALA A 576 10.95 17.77 13.05
CA ALA A 576 11.46 18.61 11.97
C ALA A 576 12.29 19.75 12.57
N PHE A 577 13.58 19.73 12.36
CA PHE A 577 14.49 20.82 12.77
C PHE A 577 14.36 22.04 11.84
N SER A 578 14.12 21.75 10.55
CA SER A 578 13.79 22.74 9.52
C SER A 578 12.92 22.07 8.45
N ASN A 579 12.52 22.80 7.42
CA ASN A 579 11.78 22.24 6.28
C ASN A 579 12.62 21.21 5.48
N THR A 580 13.95 21.24 5.63
CA THR A 580 14.91 20.38 4.91
C THR A 580 15.60 19.35 5.80
N LEU A 581 15.51 19.45 7.13
CA LEU A 581 16.17 18.55 8.08
C LEU A 581 15.13 17.92 9.02
N THR A 582 14.96 16.61 8.94
CA THR A 582 13.98 15.85 9.74
C THR A 582 14.63 14.62 10.36
N LEU A 583 14.18 14.28 11.57
CA LEU A 583 14.48 13.02 12.24
C LEU A 583 13.16 12.24 12.40
N GLN A 584 13.16 11.02 11.93
CA GLN A 584 12.02 10.09 12.06
C GLN A 584 12.46 8.85 12.82
N ALA A 585 11.60 8.40 13.71
CA ALA A 585 11.79 7.17 14.48
C ALA A 585 10.57 6.26 14.32
N TYR A 586 10.84 4.98 14.12
CA TYR A 586 9.87 3.89 14.13
C TYR A 586 10.42 2.77 14.98
N LEU A 587 9.59 2.19 15.83
CA LEU A 587 9.91 1.00 16.59
C LEU A 587 8.65 0.15 16.74
N GLN A 588 8.73 -1.12 16.36
CA GLN A 588 7.68 -2.11 16.53
C GLN A 588 8.23 -3.29 17.32
N SER A 589 7.56 -3.62 18.42
CA SER A 589 7.74 -4.89 19.12
C SER A 589 6.50 -5.75 18.86
N PHE A 590 6.72 -6.93 18.32
CA PHE A 590 5.70 -7.88 17.94
C PHE A 590 5.93 -9.20 18.68
N ALA A 591 4.87 -9.76 19.25
CA ALA A 591 4.92 -11.07 19.92
C ALA A 591 3.64 -11.85 19.58
N THR A 592 3.79 -13.11 19.21
CA THR A 592 2.68 -13.99 18.89
C THR A 592 2.94 -15.39 19.41
N THR A 593 1.85 -16.08 19.82
CA THR A 593 1.84 -17.50 20.16
C THR A 593 0.69 -18.18 19.46
N GLY A 594 0.85 -19.46 19.15
CA GLY A 594 -0.21 -20.33 18.68
C GLY A 594 -0.05 -21.72 19.29
N ASP A 595 -1.14 -22.24 19.81
CA ASP A 595 -1.26 -23.54 20.44
C ASP A 595 -2.25 -24.38 19.65
N TYR A 596 -1.82 -25.48 19.08
CA TYR A 596 -2.62 -26.39 18.29
C TYR A 596 -3.04 -27.59 19.13
N SER A 597 -4.28 -27.98 18.98
CA SER A 597 -4.88 -29.13 19.67
C SER A 597 -5.94 -29.80 18.84
N ASN A 598 -6.46 -30.95 19.31
CA ASN A 598 -7.59 -31.64 18.70
C ASN A 598 -7.45 -31.82 17.18
N PHE A 599 -6.33 -32.44 16.77
CA PHE A 599 -6.06 -32.71 15.37
C PHE A 599 -7.14 -33.57 14.75
N LYS A 600 -7.47 -33.25 13.49
CA LYS A 600 -8.59 -33.85 12.77
C LYS A 600 -8.32 -33.82 11.27
N GLU A 601 -8.89 -34.76 10.56
CA GLU A 601 -8.84 -34.89 9.11
C GLU A 601 -10.16 -34.44 8.49
N LEU A 602 -10.13 -33.77 7.33
CA LEU A 602 -11.32 -33.44 6.57
C LEU A 602 -12.03 -34.72 6.12
N ALA A 603 -13.22 -34.97 6.62
CA ALA A 603 -13.94 -36.25 6.41
C ALA A 603 -14.40 -36.45 4.96
N ARG A 604 -14.72 -35.40 4.22
CA ARG A 604 -15.14 -35.43 2.81
C ARG A 604 -15.05 -34.06 2.15
N ALA A 605 -14.84 -34.05 0.86
CA ALA A 605 -14.92 -32.86 0.02
C ALA A 605 -16.27 -32.13 0.18
N ARG A 606 -16.25 -30.78 -0.02
CA ARG A 606 -17.43 -29.90 0.05
C ARG A 606 -18.20 -30.05 1.36
N SER A 607 -17.48 -30.22 2.46
CA SER A 607 -18.05 -30.25 3.82
C SER A 607 -17.19 -29.46 4.80
N TYR A 608 -17.68 -29.26 6.01
CA TYR A 608 -16.93 -28.80 7.18
C TYR A 608 -17.06 -29.86 8.28
N GLU A 609 -16.95 -31.11 7.89
CA GLU A 609 -17.02 -32.27 8.76
C GLU A 609 -15.64 -32.89 8.90
N PHE A 610 -15.27 -33.24 10.11
CA PHE A 610 -13.94 -33.74 10.43
C PHE A 610 -14.02 -35.01 11.27
N THR A 611 -13.05 -35.89 11.07
CA THR A 611 -12.80 -37.05 11.92
C THR A 611 -11.56 -36.80 12.78
N PRO A 612 -11.54 -37.21 14.06
CA PRO A 612 -10.35 -37.12 14.88
C PRO A 612 -9.17 -37.85 14.24
N TYR A 613 -7.98 -37.23 14.30
CA TYR A 613 -6.76 -37.77 13.73
C TYR A 613 -5.63 -37.72 14.77
N ASP A 614 -4.85 -38.79 14.90
CA ASP A 614 -3.68 -38.88 15.77
C ASP A 614 -2.44 -38.42 14.99
N TYR A 615 -2.23 -37.11 14.95
CA TYR A 615 -1.14 -36.49 14.18
C TYR A 615 0.22 -36.80 14.76
N GLN A 616 1.10 -37.37 13.96
CA GLN A 616 2.46 -37.80 14.33
C GLN A 616 3.55 -36.95 13.69
N GLY A 617 3.19 -35.87 12.98
CA GLY A 617 4.14 -34.95 12.37
C GLY A 617 4.77 -33.98 13.38
N ASP A 618 5.47 -32.98 12.86
CA ASP A 618 6.12 -31.95 13.68
C ASP A 618 5.11 -31.14 14.48
N ASN A 619 5.49 -30.72 15.69
CA ASN A 619 4.65 -29.88 16.52
C ASN A 619 4.42 -28.51 15.84
N PRO A 620 3.17 -28.15 15.42
CA PRO A 620 2.89 -26.90 14.75
C PRO A 620 2.75 -25.69 15.68
N ASP A 621 2.87 -25.88 16.98
CA ASP A 621 2.84 -24.78 17.95
C ASP A 621 3.94 -23.76 17.66
N PHE A 622 3.68 -22.50 17.97
CA PHE A 622 4.69 -21.47 17.75
C PHE A 622 4.68 -20.35 18.81
N GLU A 623 5.87 -19.86 19.11
CA GLU A 623 6.11 -18.57 19.75
C GLU A 623 7.05 -17.75 18.85
N ASN A 624 6.60 -16.61 18.34
CA ASN A 624 7.45 -15.73 17.57
C ASN A 624 7.52 -14.35 18.22
N ARG A 625 8.71 -13.78 18.27
CA ARG A 625 8.94 -12.42 18.75
C ARG A 625 9.83 -11.69 17.77
N SER A 626 9.53 -10.41 17.55
CA SER A 626 10.42 -9.56 16.77
C SER A 626 10.44 -8.13 17.30
N LEU A 627 11.57 -7.46 17.08
CA LEU A 627 11.76 -6.04 17.28
C LEU A 627 12.35 -5.44 16.00
N HIS A 628 11.59 -4.60 15.35
CA HIS A 628 12.04 -3.86 14.17
C HIS A 628 12.01 -2.36 14.44
N GLY A 629 13.07 -1.67 14.04
CA GLY A 629 13.12 -0.24 14.23
C GLY A 629 13.87 0.48 13.10
N ASN A 630 13.58 1.77 12.97
CA ASN A 630 14.29 2.69 12.09
C ASN A 630 14.44 4.04 12.77
N LEU A 631 15.64 4.56 12.76
CA LEU A 631 15.93 5.96 13.08
C LEU A 631 16.55 6.58 11.84
N VAL A 632 15.84 7.53 11.24
CA VAL A 632 16.18 8.13 9.95
C VAL A 632 16.41 9.62 10.13
N LEU A 633 17.63 10.09 9.93
CA LEU A 633 17.92 11.50 9.72
C LEU A 633 17.96 11.76 8.21
N ARG A 634 17.04 12.62 7.73
CA ARG A 634 16.96 13.04 6.34
C ARG A 634 17.35 14.52 6.27
N TRP A 635 18.35 14.83 5.47
CA TRP A 635 18.77 16.17 5.18
C TRP A 635 18.77 16.43 3.68
N GLU A 636 17.90 17.32 3.24
CA GLU A 636 17.87 17.85 1.90
C GLU A 636 18.78 19.09 1.84
N TYR A 637 20.03 18.86 1.45
CA TYR A 637 21.07 19.89 1.46
C TYR A 637 21.05 20.78 0.20
N ASN A 638 20.37 20.33 -0.85
CA ASN A 638 20.04 21.07 -2.07
C ASN A 638 18.70 20.55 -2.59
N PRO A 639 17.88 21.30 -3.34
CA PRO A 639 16.64 20.79 -3.90
C PRO A 639 16.81 19.41 -4.56
N CYS A 640 15.98 18.47 -4.19
CA CYS A 640 16.02 17.06 -4.61
C CYS A 640 17.33 16.29 -4.33
N SER A 641 18.31 16.90 -3.63
CA SER A 641 19.56 16.25 -3.23
C SER A 641 19.54 15.96 -1.74
N THR A 642 19.66 14.72 -1.35
CA THR A 642 19.43 14.28 0.03
C THR A 642 20.55 13.43 0.58
N LEU A 643 20.82 13.61 1.87
CA LEU A 643 21.62 12.70 2.69
C LEU A 643 20.67 11.99 3.67
N PHE A 644 20.73 10.67 3.69
CA PHE A 644 20.08 9.84 4.68
C PHE A 644 21.12 9.17 5.56
N LEU A 645 20.93 9.27 6.88
CA LEU A 645 21.63 8.48 7.87
C LEU A 645 20.58 7.63 8.57
N VAL A 646 20.75 6.31 8.50
CA VAL A 646 19.76 5.38 9.00
C VAL A 646 20.39 4.39 9.95
N ARG A 647 19.71 4.13 11.08
CA ARG A 647 20.00 3.01 11.97
C ARG A 647 18.75 2.14 12.07
N SER A 648 18.89 0.85 11.73
CA SER A 648 17.79 -0.11 11.77
C SER A 648 18.17 -1.32 12.64
N PRO A 649 17.73 -1.38 13.91
CA PRO A 649 17.79 -2.60 14.69
C PRO A 649 16.73 -3.59 14.18
N SER A 650 17.12 -4.85 14.03
CA SER A 650 16.24 -5.97 13.73
C SER A 650 16.60 -7.15 14.62
N ARG A 651 15.63 -7.66 15.36
CA ARG A 651 15.77 -8.81 16.26
C ARG A 651 14.60 -9.73 16.03
N SER A 652 14.82 -11.01 16.09
CA SER A 652 13.78 -12.03 16.02
C SER A 652 14.18 -13.26 16.82
N ALA A 653 13.19 -13.92 17.38
CA ALA A 653 13.35 -15.20 18.03
C ALA A 653 12.10 -16.05 17.82
N SER A 654 12.33 -17.32 17.51
CA SER A 654 11.32 -18.37 17.45
C SER A 654 11.80 -19.50 18.36
N PRO A 655 11.62 -19.35 19.69
CA PRO A 655 12.09 -20.37 20.64
C PRO A 655 11.29 -21.67 20.46
N ASP A 656 11.95 -22.80 20.75
CA ASP A 656 11.26 -24.09 20.81
C ASP A 656 10.10 -24.01 21.80
N VAL A 657 8.93 -24.42 21.38
CA VAL A 657 7.70 -24.24 22.14
C VAL A 657 7.53 -25.40 23.10
N GLY A 658 7.91 -25.19 24.36
CA GLY A 658 7.63 -26.13 25.44
C GLY A 658 6.38 -25.79 26.27
N ASP A 659 5.98 -24.53 26.29
CA ASP A 659 4.78 -24.01 26.96
C ASP A 659 4.37 -22.69 26.32
N PRO A 660 3.25 -22.67 25.56
CA PRO A 660 2.77 -21.48 24.85
C PRO A 660 2.14 -20.43 25.77
N ASP A 661 2.49 -20.38 27.08
CA ASP A 661 1.97 -19.43 28.04
C ASP A 661 2.27 -17.97 27.61
N PHE A 662 1.31 -17.39 26.90
CA PHE A 662 1.40 -16.03 26.39
C PHE A 662 1.42 -15.00 27.51
N ARG A 663 2.58 -14.39 27.72
CA ARG A 663 2.77 -13.23 28.63
C ARG A 663 3.17 -12.02 27.83
N ALA A 664 2.20 -11.25 27.38
CA ALA A 664 2.35 -10.10 26.48
C ALA A 664 3.52 -9.19 26.83
N LEU A 665 3.59 -8.70 28.09
CA LEU A 665 4.67 -7.81 28.55
C LEU A 665 6.04 -8.52 28.61
N ARG A 666 6.07 -9.83 28.87
CA ARG A 666 7.29 -10.62 28.86
C ARG A 666 7.82 -10.77 27.43
N GLY A 667 6.94 -11.03 26.46
CA GLY A 667 7.28 -11.11 25.03
C GLY A 667 7.90 -9.81 24.53
N VAL A 668 7.23 -8.68 24.79
CA VAL A 668 7.77 -7.34 24.45
C VAL A 668 9.13 -7.10 25.11
N ARG A 669 9.27 -7.39 26.43
CA ARG A 669 10.57 -7.19 27.10
C ARG A 669 11.68 -8.05 26.52
N LYS A 670 11.39 -9.32 26.20
CA LYS A 670 12.37 -10.24 25.60
C LYS A 670 12.78 -9.82 24.21
N SER A 671 11.87 -9.27 23.38
CA SER A 671 12.21 -8.82 22.02
C SER A 671 13.33 -7.76 21.98
N PHE A 672 13.52 -6.99 23.08
CA PHE A 672 14.65 -6.05 23.20
C PHE A 672 16.01 -6.72 23.49
N SER A 673 15.99 -7.95 24.02
CA SER A 673 17.18 -8.71 24.38
C SER A 673 17.44 -9.92 23.50
N ASP A 674 16.51 -10.24 22.57
CA ASP A 674 16.70 -11.33 21.61
C ASP A 674 17.89 -11.03 20.68
N ALA A 675 18.52 -12.06 20.16
CA ALA A 675 19.61 -11.97 19.19
C ALA A 675 19.19 -11.18 17.96
N GLY A 676 20.11 -10.49 17.33
CA GLY A 676 19.77 -9.76 16.13
C GLY A 676 20.85 -8.81 15.63
N ASN A 677 20.53 -8.14 14.55
CA ASN A 677 21.42 -7.30 13.78
C ASN A 677 21.08 -5.81 13.93
N ASN A 678 22.10 -4.97 13.88
CA ASN A 678 21.97 -3.51 13.72
C ASN A 678 22.54 -3.13 12.37
N LEU A 679 21.70 -2.54 11.53
CA LEU A 679 22.09 -1.99 10.25
C LEU A 679 22.35 -0.50 10.38
N PHE A 680 23.53 -0.06 9.95
CA PHE A 680 23.83 1.35 9.68
C PHE A 680 23.92 1.57 8.18
N PHE A 681 23.28 2.62 7.71
CA PHE A 681 23.12 2.89 6.29
C PHE A 681 23.28 4.38 6.05
N ILE A 682 24.11 4.73 5.06
CA ILE A 682 24.30 6.08 4.56
C ILE A 682 23.96 6.10 3.09
N LYS A 683 23.02 6.95 2.70
CA LYS A 683 22.69 7.19 1.29
C LYS A 683 22.87 8.66 0.97
N LEU A 684 23.63 8.93 -0.05
CA LEU A 684 23.80 10.25 -0.62
C LEU A 684 23.33 10.24 -2.06
N ASN A 685 22.44 11.15 -2.42
CA ASN A 685 22.11 11.41 -3.81
C ASN A 685 22.36 12.89 -4.16
N TYR A 686 22.59 13.15 -5.42
CA TYR A 686 22.75 14.48 -5.97
C TYR A 686 21.90 14.63 -7.23
N TRP A 687 20.99 15.59 -7.21
CA TRP A 687 20.13 15.89 -8.36
C TRP A 687 20.78 16.99 -9.21
N SER A 688 20.79 16.76 -10.52
CA SER A 688 21.24 17.74 -11.52
C SER A 688 20.25 17.77 -12.69
N HIS A 689 20.00 18.95 -13.18
CA HIS A 689 19.19 19.23 -14.36
C HIS A 689 20.08 19.80 -15.46
N ILE A 690 19.99 19.22 -16.67
CA ILE A 690 20.78 19.58 -17.84
C ILE A 690 19.85 20.02 -18.97
#